data_68dd01c08b794296a28d4994cf178414
#
_entry.id   68dd01c08b794296a28d4994cf178414
#
_cell.length_a   1.000
_cell.length_b   1.000
_cell.length_c   1.000
_cell.angle_alpha   90.00
_cell.angle_beta   90.00
_cell.angle_gamma   90.00
#
_symmetry.space_group_name_H-M   'P 1'
#
loop_
_entity.id
_entity.type
_entity.pdbx_description
1 polymer ?
#
loop_
_entity_poly.entity_id
_entity_poly.type
_entity_poly.pdbx_seq_one_letter_code
_entity_poly.pdbx_strand_id
1 'polypeptide(L)'
;MNKKNTILTTLAMLGCMSASAQLSSNKDKFLGNITTSYNVDYGKEKFYTLWNQITPENESKWDAIEGSRRGSFNFSGADRAYNYAKQHNFPFKYHTFIWGGQYPGWMNSLSKEEQYKAIEEMMDAVKEHYPDLPLIDVVNEAVPGHNPAPYKAALGGDGKTGYDWIIKAFEMAHERWPDAILIYNDFNTFQWQRTEFIELVRILRDAGAPIDAYGCQSHDLTDMNETDFKAAMNEIQNALKMPMYSTEYDIGTSDDALQLQRYKEQIPYMWEADYVAGVTLWGYIYGKTWTTDGNSGIIRDGEDRPAMTWLREYMATDAAKNAKSPFPGMVKEASVYVKPAAIAVTKGEAVPVTVRARLKTKEIDHIELYVNNTLQATMTEAPYSTEFTPENDGKYNLKAIVYATDGSTYERLSGVTAYEPRSPYKDIIATIPGTIEAENFDAGAEGMSYHDSDTKVEGDGNYRTNGGGVDIVKGNGGYAIGYTNSGEWLEYTVDVTEAGTYEFDAIVSSGATNSSFSLALNTDEGLKELTGSIAVPCLKSNDWNTYSTVHGRLSIPLEAGKQIIRINITGSSCNIDKIKLQHLDVDDNMKVAIVADPAPATIGEQTTIAVDASSETSTIAKVNVYVGDVLLKSTTSAPFETQYKPTAKGTYKVTAEAVDANGKTSKLASYNLIVNNKRTPYKSIASIPGIVEAENFDKGGEGFTFHDSDSNDEAKSGYRSDNEGVDIKASNGGHVLGWTSQDEWYEYTVDVKQAGKYSCDAIVSSGTTNSGFNVGIVENGKVTNLWRMSVPQTGNNSWDTYKPISNTTLKELKEGKQIIRISIFGANCDIDKIELKCVEPTAINEINADSSNGKTAIYNISGQRVDDNYKGIIIINGKKVLRK
;
A
#
# COMPACT_ATOMS: atom_id res chain seq x y z
N MET A 1 82.49 52.01 8.87
CA MET A 1 81.04 52.39 8.96
C MET A 1 80.27 51.13 8.92
N ASN A 2 79.94 50.62 10.09
CA ASN A 2 79.26 49.33 10.27
C ASN A 2 77.72 49.55 10.34
N LYS A 3 76.95 48.85 9.46
CA LYS A 3 75.50 48.72 9.62
C LYS A 3 75.22 47.39 10.32
N LYS A 4 74.62 47.45 11.53
CA LYS A 4 74.09 46.31 12.26
C LYS A 4 72.77 45.86 11.64
N ASN A 5 72.68 44.63 11.23
CA ASN A 5 71.44 43.99 10.89
C ASN A 5 70.75 43.42 12.13
N THR A 6 69.61 43.89 12.48
CA THR A 6 68.75 43.35 13.51
C THR A 6 67.81 42.30 12.88
N ILE A 7 67.98 41.03 13.24
CA ILE A 7 67.10 39.92 12.84
C ILE A 7 65.96 39.93 13.83
N LEU A 8 64.75 40.15 13.33
CA LEU A 8 63.48 40.02 14.05
C LEU A 8 63.01 38.58 13.91
N THR A 9 63.10 37.81 14.96
CA THR A 9 62.59 36.41 14.99
C THR A 9 61.11 36.47 15.33
N THR A 10 60.23 36.26 14.33
CA THR A 10 58.79 36.11 14.53
C THR A 10 58.54 34.66 14.89
N LEU A 11 58.20 34.41 16.16
CA LEU A 11 57.71 33.13 16.64
C LEU A 11 56.28 32.94 16.12
N ALA A 12 56.12 32.13 15.11
CA ALA A 12 54.81 31.67 14.70
C ALA A 12 54.37 30.57 15.67
N MET A 13 53.43 30.85 16.58
CA MET A 13 52.67 29.84 17.27
C MET A 13 51.78 29.13 16.28
N LEU A 14 52.16 27.96 15.78
CA LEU A 14 51.27 27.00 15.23
C LEU A 14 50.37 26.50 16.38
N GLY A 15 49.18 27.06 16.52
CA GLY A 15 48.11 26.37 17.25
C GLY A 15 47.76 25.10 16.53
N CYS A 16 48.24 23.95 17.05
CA CYS A 16 47.62 22.69 16.70
C CYS A 16 46.19 22.72 17.18
N MET A 17 45.27 23.14 16.28
CA MET A 17 43.90 22.65 16.37
C MET A 17 43.99 21.14 16.15
N SER A 18 43.91 20.35 17.23
CA SER A 18 43.59 18.95 17.14
C SER A 18 42.22 18.88 16.46
N ALA A 19 42.18 18.70 15.15
CA ALA A 19 40.99 18.27 14.47
C ALA A 19 40.57 16.99 15.18
N SER A 20 39.43 17.00 15.85
CA SER A 20 38.80 15.82 16.40
C SER A 20 38.61 14.88 15.20
N ALA A 21 39.38 13.80 15.13
CA ALA A 21 39.31 12.87 14.04
C ALA A 21 37.98 12.12 14.18
N GLN A 22 37.27 11.96 13.07
CA GLN A 22 36.12 11.06 12.99
C GLN A 22 36.46 9.66 13.49
N LEU A 23 35.46 8.87 13.92
CA LEU A 23 35.70 7.49 14.34
C LEU A 23 36.44 6.72 13.26
N SER A 24 35.91 6.75 12.04
CA SER A 24 36.59 6.14 10.89
C SER A 24 37.49 7.16 10.19
N SER A 25 38.76 6.82 10.04
CA SER A 25 39.71 7.52 9.17
C SER A 25 39.87 6.84 7.79
N ASN A 26 39.09 5.82 7.48
CA ASN A 26 39.02 5.20 6.17
C ASN A 26 38.50 6.23 5.16
N LYS A 27 39.15 6.35 3.99
CA LYS A 27 38.81 7.34 2.97
C LYS A 27 37.83 6.79 1.92
N ASP A 28 37.74 5.46 1.81
CA ASP A 28 36.99 4.78 0.79
C ASP A 28 35.65 4.20 1.32
N LYS A 29 35.55 4.04 2.65
CA LYS A 29 34.39 3.43 3.32
C LYS A 29 33.85 4.35 4.41
N PHE A 30 32.55 4.60 4.45
CA PHE A 30 31.94 5.45 5.46
C PHE A 30 31.35 4.68 6.63
N LEU A 31 31.37 5.29 7.80
CA LEU A 31 30.62 4.92 9.00
C LEU A 31 29.58 6.00 9.29
N GLY A 32 28.31 5.69 9.00
CA GLY A 32 27.22 6.64 9.04
C GLY A 32 26.29 6.50 10.23
N ASN A 33 25.39 7.46 10.37
CA ASN A 33 24.30 7.42 11.32
C ASN A 33 23.10 8.24 10.83
N ILE A 34 21.99 8.15 11.57
CA ILE A 34 20.78 8.92 11.32
C ILE A 34 20.72 10.19 12.16
N THR A 35 19.79 11.08 11.84
CA THR A 35 19.35 12.18 12.72
C THR A 35 18.77 11.61 14.02
N THR A 36 18.84 12.36 15.09
CA THR A 36 18.27 11.97 16.39
C THR A 36 17.22 12.98 16.80
N SER A 37 15.96 12.55 16.93
CA SER A 37 14.81 13.42 17.26
C SER A 37 14.82 14.71 16.41
N TYR A 38 14.90 14.56 15.09
CA TYR A 38 14.95 15.64 14.09
C TYR A 38 16.17 16.56 14.17
N ASN A 39 17.22 16.21 14.90
CA ASN A 39 18.46 16.98 15.02
C ASN A 39 19.66 16.20 14.49
N VAL A 40 20.62 16.91 13.88
CA VAL A 40 21.87 16.29 13.46
C VAL A 40 22.83 16.15 14.63
N ASP A 41 23.12 17.28 15.29
CA ASP A 41 23.91 17.27 16.52
C ASP A 41 23.04 16.93 17.73
N TYR A 42 23.33 15.85 18.43
CA TYR A 42 22.61 15.43 19.61
C TYR A 42 23.58 14.91 20.68
N GLY A 43 23.34 15.27 21.95
CA GLY A 43 24.23 14.88 23.04
C GLY A 43 25.47 15.78 23.21
N LYS A 44 26.54 15.20 23.77
CA LYS A 44 27.77 15.96 24.11
C LYS A 44 28.69 16.14 22.90
N GLU A 45 28.75 15.15 22.01
CA GLU A 45 29.65 15.17 20.87
C GLU A 45 28.91 15.67 19.62
N LYS A 46 29.65 16.32 18.72
CA LYS A 46 29.12 16.76 17.45
C LYS A 46 29.08 15.58 16.48
N PHE A 47 28.04 15.51 15.63
CA PHE A 47 27.85 14.41 14.68
C PHE A 47 29.11 14.17 13.83
N TYR A 48 29.72 15.23 13.27
CA TYR A 48 30.90 15.13 12.41
C TYR A 48 32.17 14.61 13.13
N THR A 49 32.18 14.58 14.47
CA THR A 49 33.31 14.00 15.23
C THR A 49 33.18 12.50 15.39
N LEU A 50 32.01 11.94 15.10
CA LEU A 50 31.72 10.52 15.23
C LEU A 50 31.54 9.88 13.85
N TRP A 51 30.70 10.46 13.02
CA TRP A 51 30.19 9.87 11.80
C TRP A 51 30.62 10.67 10.58
N ASN A 52 30.69 10.00 9.41
CA ASN A 52 31.07 10.61 8.15
C ASN A 52 30.08 10.28 6.99
N GLN A 53 28.86 9.85 7.31
CA GLN A 53 27.70 9.74 6.42
C GLN A 53 26.44 10.03 7.24
N ILE A 54 25.41 10.64 6.64
CA ILE A 54 24.15 10.96 7.30
C ILE A 54 22.94 10.55 6.49
N THR A 55 21.94 9.98 7.18
CA THR A 55 20.59 9.68 6.67
C THR A 55 19.55 10.35 7.56
N PRO A 56 18.59 11.12 7.05
CA PRO A 56 17.44 11.55 7.84
C PRO A 56 16.62 10.33 8.29
N GLU A 57 16.28 10.22 9.57
CA GLU A 57 15.49 9.08 10.07
C GLU A 57 14.08 9.08 9.48
N ASN A 58 13.40 10.24 9.52
CA ASN A 58 12.04 10.40 9.03
C ASN A 58 11.86 11.59 8.09
N GLU A 59 12.72 12.58 8.16
CA GLU A 59 12.50 13.94 7.64
C GLU A 59 12.49 14.05 6.11
N SER A 60 12.94 13.00 5.39
CA SER A 60 12.93 12.92 3.92
C SER A 60 11.88 11.96 3.37
N LYS A 61 11.10 11.28 4.23
CA LYS A 61 10.01 10.40 3.82
C LYS A 61 8.87 11.21 3.22
N TRP A 62 8.09 10.61 2.34
CA TRP A 62 7.11 11.34 1.54
C TRP A 62 6.08 12.10 2.36
N ASP A 63 5.50 11.48 3.40
CA ASP A 63 4.54 12.15 4.29
C ASP A 63 5.15 13.33 5.07
N ALA A 64 6.45 13.26 5.40
CA ALA A 64 7.15 14.33 6.09
C ALA A 64 7.43 15.54 5.19
N ILE A 65 7.68 15.31 3.89
CA ILE A 65 7.99 16.40 2.95
C ILE A 65 6.75 16.99 2.28
N GLU A 66 5.64 16.25 2.15
CA GLU A 66 4.43 16.74 1.46
C GLU A 66 3.19 16.78 2.37
N GLY A 67 3.12 15.92 3.38
CA GLY A 67 2.06 15.94 4.39
C GLY A 67 0.65 15.74 3.85
N SER A 68 -0.32 16.49 4.39
CA SER A 68 -1.75 16.29 4.12
C SER A 68 -2.27 16.97 2.84
N ARG A 69 -1.46 17.78 2.17
CA ARG A 69 -1.88 18.56 0.99
C ARG A 69 -0.95 18.34 -0.18
N ARG A 70 -1.46 17.70 -1.26
CA ARG A 70 -0.74 17.49 -2.52
C ARG A 70 -0.18 18.79 -3.10
N GLY A 71 1.08 18.76 -3.55
CA GLY A 71 1.79 19.89 -4.15
C GLY A 71 2.31 20.92 -3.14
N SER A 72 2.24 20.63 -1.83
CA SER A 72 2.72 21.53 -0.78
C SER A 72 3.93 20.92 -0.06
N PHE A 73 5.12 21.13 -0.63
CA PHE A 73 6.35 20.53 -0.13
C PHE A 73 7.03 21.38 0.96
N ASN A 74 7.53 20.72 1.98
CA ASN A 74 8.31 21.31 3.08
C ASN A 74 9.58 20.49 3.34
N PHE A 75 10.69 20.95 2.84
CA PHE A 75 11.99 20.27 2.97
C PHE A 75 12.78 20.67 4.21
N SER A 76 12.27 21.57 5.06
CA SER A 76 13.00 22.13 6.20
C SER A 76 13.54 21.09 7.18
N GLY A 77 12.87 19.94 7.29
CA GLY A 77 13.32 18.81 8.09
C GLY A 77 14.59 18.19 7.51
N ALA A 78 14.53 17.73 6.27
CA ALA A 78 15.63 17.08 5.58
C ALA A 78 16.78 18.04 5.27
N ASP A 79 16.51 19.34 5.05
CA ASP A 79 17.51 20.38 4.81
C ASP A 79 18.57 20.44 5.90
N ARG A 80 18.20 20.20 7.15
CA ARG A 80 19.18 20.20 8.25
C ARG A 80 20.27 19.17 8.05
N ALA A 81 19.89 17.96 7.70
CA ALA A 81 20.83 16.86 7.43
C ALA A 81 21.59 17.06 6.11
N TYR A 82 20.88 17.47 5.04
CA TYR A 82 21.49 17.71 3.74
C TYR A 82 22.53 18.83 3.79
N ASN A 83 22.20 19.99 4.39
CA ASN A 83 23.13 21.10 4.50
C ASN A 83 24.33 20.78 5.39
N TYR A 84 24.09 19.97 6.45
CA TYR A 84 25.16 19.49 7.31
C TYR A 84 26.12 18.55 6.55
N ALA A 85 25.57 17.63 5.74
CA ALA A 85 26.36 16.77 4.88
C ALA A 85 27.22 17.58 3.89
N LYS A 86 26.64 18.59 3.25
CA LYS A 86 27.38 19.51 2.33
C LYS A 86 28.49 20.27 3.06
N GLN A 87 28.22 20.80 4.26
CA GLN A 87 29.19 21.55 5.05
C GLN A 87 30.41 20.69 5.43
N HIS A 88 30.19 19.40 5.70
CA HIS A 88 31.24 18.49 6.15
C HIS A 88 31.77 17.56 5.08
N ASN A 89 31.26 17.67 3.83
CA ASN A 89 31.57 16.83 2.69
C ASN A 89 31.27 15.35 2.97
N PHE A 90 30.08 15.06 3.54
CA PHE A 90 29.60 13.70 3.83
C PHE A 90 28.67 13.20 2.72
N PRO A 91 28.62 11.89 2.44
CA PRO A 91 27.53 11.31 1.70
C PRO A 91 26.21 11.51 2.48
N PHE A 92 25.25 12.12 1.78
CA PHE A 92 23.86 12.20 2.25
C PHE A 92 23.08 11.08 1.59
N LYS A 93 22.36 10.26 2.35
CA LYS A 93 21.45 9.25 1.81
C LYS A 93 20.01 9.74 1.93
N TYR A 94 19.33 9.87 0.78
CA TYR A 94 17.90 10.17 0.75
C TYR A 94 17.11 8.88 1.05
N HIS A 95 16.31 8.89 2.09
CA HIS A 95 15.51 7.77 2.55
C HIS A 95 14.06 8.24 2.75
N THR A 96 13.11 7.84 1.96
CA THR A 96 13.07 6.98 0.77
C THR A 96 11.98 7.48 -0.19
N PHE A 97 11.99 7.10 -1.48
CA PHE A 97 10.96 7.57 -2.42
C PHE A 97 9.69 6.72 -2.37
N ILE A 98 9.80 5.41 -2.60
CA ILE A 98 8.66 4.52 -2.78
C ILE A 98 8.62 3.49 -1.63
N TRP A 99 7.57 3.58 -0.83
CA TRP A 99 7.38 2.72 0.33
C TRP A 99 5.90 2.63 0.70
N GLY A 100 5.47 1.49 1.31
CA GLY A 100 4.12 1.31 1.84
C GLY A 100 3.90 1.93 3.22
N GLY A 101 4.97 2.39 3.89
CA GLY A 101 4.91 3.17 5.13
C GLY A 101 5.12 4.67 4.87
N GLN A 102 4.64 5.52 5.76
CA GLN A 102 4.90 6.96 5.81
C GLN A 102 4.81 7.68 4.44
N TYR A 103 3.72 7.41 3.69
CA TYR A 103 3.32 8.14 2.49
C TYR A 103 2.04 8.95 2.77
N PRO A 104 1.74 10.02 2.03
CA PRO A 104 0.56 10.85 2.29
C PRO A 104 -0.74 10.08 2.13
N GLY A 105 -1.61 10.10 3.15
CA GLY A 105 -2.86 9.34 3.17
C GLY A 105 -3.83 9.68 2.03
N TRP A 106 -3.75 10.88 1.46
CA TRP A 106 -4.57 11.28 0.30
C TRP A 106 -4.27 10.47 -0.97
N MET A 107 -3.11 9.82 -1.07
CA MET A 107 -2.76 8.91 -2.17
C MET A 107 -3.80 7.80 -2.37
N ASN A 108 -4.38 7.28 -1.28
CA ASN A 108 -5.35 6.19 -1.34
C ASN A 108 -6.69 6.58 -1.99
N SER A 109 -6.97 7.88 -2.12
CA SER A 109 -8.19 8.39 -2.74
C SER A 109 -8.06 8.70 -4.24
N LEU A 110 -6.85 8.60 -4.80
CA LEU A 110 -6.54 8.94 -6.18
C LEU A 110 -6.73 7.76 -7.12
N SER A 111 -7.06 8.06 -8.39
CA SER A 111 -6.96 7.06 -9.46
C SER A 111 -5.49 6.68 -9.72
N LYS A 112 -5.27 5.54 -10.39
CA LYS A 112 -3.95 5.08 -10.83
C LYS A 112 -3.14 6.18 -11.53
N GLU A 113 -3.79 6.89 -12.47
CA GLU A 113 -3.19 7.94 -13.29
C GLU A 113 -2.79 9.16 -12.44
N GLU A 114 -3.64 9.51 -11.46
CA GLU A 114 -3.33 10.61 -10.54
C GLU A 114 -2.28 10.23 -9.50
N GLN A 115 -2.26 8.96 -9.07
CA GLN A 115 -1.18 8.43 -8.23
C GLN A 115 0.17 8.50 -8.96
N TYR A 116 0.21 8.11 -10.24
CA TYR A 116 1.43 8.20 -11.05
C TYR A 116 1.94 9.64 -11.14
N LYS A 117 1.05 10.59 -11.45
CA LYS A 117 1.41 12.02 -11.49
C LYS A 117 1.89 12.54 -10.14
N ALA A 118 1.28 12.11 -9.03
CA ALA A 118 1.72 12.51 -7.70
C ALA A 118 3.14 12.01 -7.38
N ILE A 119 3.49 10.79 -7.82
CA ILE A 119 4.85 10.26 -7.69
C ILE A 119 5.84 11.09 -8.53
N GLU A 120 5.48 11.44 -9.78
CA GLU A 120 6.31 12.31 -10.61
C GLU A 120 6.50 13.68 -9.97
N GLU A 121 5.42 14.32 -9.52
CA GLU A 121 5.44 15.64 -8.84
C GLU A 121 6.35 15.63 -7.61
N MET A 122 6.26 14.58 -6.80
CA MET A 122 7.11 14.42 -5.61
C MET A 122 8.59 14.27 -6.00
N MET A 123 8.92 13.37 -6.94
CA MET A 123 10.31 13.18 -7.37
C MET A 123 10.88 14.43 -8.06
N ASP A 124 10.08 15.15 -8.84
CA ASP A 124 10.49 16.39 -9.50
C ASP A 124 10.75 17.50 -8.48
N ALA A 125 9.89 17.66 -7.47
CA ALA A 125 10.09 18.61 -6.39
C ALA A 125 11.37 18.31 -5.58
N VAL A 126 11.62 17.03 -5.28
CA VAL A 126 12.87 16.60 -4.63
C VAL A 126 14.07 16.86 -5.53
N LYS A 127 13.95 16.60 -6.86
CA LYS A 127 15.03 16.87 -7.82
C LYS A 127 15.36 18.36 -7.92
N GLU A 128 14.35 19.21 -7.95
CA GLU A 128 14.54 20.66 -7.97
C GLU A 128 15.25 21.14 -6.71
N HIS A 129 14.86 20.59 -5.54
CA HIS A 129 15.40 21.00 -4.25
C HIS A 129 16.77 20.38 -3.93
N TYR A 130 16.96 19.09 -4.26
CA TYR A 130 18.21 18.32 -4.06
C TYR A 130 18.73 17.78 -5.40
N PRO A 131 19.37 18.61 -6.23
CA PRO A 131 19.78 18.21 -7.59
C PRO A 131 20.91 17.17 -7.64
N ASP A 132 21.70 17.03 -6.59
CA ASP A 132 22.95 16.28 -6.54
C ASP A 132 22.99 15.24 -5.40
N LEU A 133 21.90 14.47 -5.20
CA LEU A 133 21.88 13.39 -4.20
C LEU A 133 22.89 12.30 -4.56
N PRO A 134 23.79 11.91 -3.62
CA PRO A 134 24.79 10.86 -3.89
C PRO A 134 24.27 9.44 -3.67
N LEU A 135 23.37 9.24 -2.69
CA LEU A 135 22.81 7.95 -2.30
C LEU A 135 21.28 8.05 -2.16
N ILE A 136 20.55 7.10 -2.71
CA ILE A 136 19.09 7.11 -2.70
C ILE A 136 18.57 5.68 -2.43
N ASP A 137 17.80 5.52 -1.36
CA ASP A 137 16.93 4.36 -1.18
C ASP A 137 15.68 4.59 -2.05
N VAL A 138 15.66 3.99 -3.26
CA VAL A 138 14.60 4.24 -4.24
C VAL A 138 13.30 3.56 -3.84
N VAL A 139 13.39 2.28 -3.47
CA VAL A 139 12.26 1.49 -2.98
C VAL A 139 12.67 0.83 -1.67
N ASN A 140 11.77 0.91 -0.69
CA ASN A 140 11.96 0.38 0.65
C ASN A 140 10.92 -0.70 0.94
N GLU A 141 11.37 -1.84 1.52
CA GLU A 141 10.55 -2.90 2.13
C GLU A 141 9.47 -3.50 1.21
N ALA A 142 9.87 -3.90 0.02
CA ALA A 142 8.95 -4.45 -0.98
C ALA A 142 8.96 -5.99 -1.07
N VAL A 143 9.77 -6.69 -0.28
CA VAL A 143 9.69 -8.15 -0.14
C VAL A 143 8.26 -8.56 0.25
N PRO A 144 7.67 -9.61 -0.36
CA PRO A 144 6.33 -10.07 -0.02
C PRO A 144 6.14 -10.30 1.48
N GLY A 145 5.09 -9.70 2.03
CA GLY A 145 4.81 -9.74 3.48
C GLY A 145 5.42 -8.59 4.29
N HIS A 146 6.24 -7.72 3.67
CA HIS A 146 6.71 -6.47 4.27
C HIS A 146 5.73 -5.32 3.96
N ASN A 147 6.24 -4.13 3.58
CA ASN A 147 5.43 -2.94 3.32
C ASN A 147 5.52 -2.47 1.85
N PRO A 148 5.14 -3.31 0.86
CA PRO A 148 5.12 -2.87 -0.53
C PRO A 148 4.14 -1.71 -0.72
N ALA A 149 4.47 -0.78 -1.60
CA ALA A 149 3.64 0.39 -1.85
C ALA A 149 2.21 -0.01 -2.31
N PRO A 150 1.14 0.38 -1.59
CA PRO A 150 -0.23 0.02 -1.98
C PRO A 150 -0.66 0.66 -3.31
N TYR A 151 0.06 1.69 -3.76
CA TYR A 151 -0.11 2.37 -5.04
C TYR A 151 0.80 1.82 -6.15
N LYS A 152 1.39 0.63 -5.99
CA LYS A 152 2.26 -0.02 -6.99
C LYS A 152 1.62 -0.17 -8.37
N ALA A 153 0.28 -0.29 -8.42
CA ALA A 153 -0.47 -0.38 -9.67
C ALA A 153 -0.30 0.87 -10.57
N ALA A 154 -0.02 2.03 -9.98
CA ALA A 154 0.28 3.26 -10.73
C ALA A 154 1.63 3.18 -11.46
N LEU A 155 2.58 2.41 -10.95
CA LEU A 155 3.90 2.17 -11.51
C LEU A 155 3.96 0.93 -12.44
N GLY A 156 2.82 0.37 -12.83
CA GLY A 156 2.73 -0.79 -13.72
C GLY A 156 2.38 -2.10 -13.01
N GLY A 157 2.27 -2.09 -11.68
CA GLY A 157 1.95 -3.29 -10.89
C GLY A 157 3.07 -4.34 -10.94
N ASP A 158 2.72 -5.57 -10.68
CA ASP A 158 3.69 -6.67 -10.62
C ASP A 158 4.25 -7.03 -12.01
N GLY A 159 3.44 -6.84 -13.07
CA GLY A 159 3.87 -7.04 -14.46
C GLY A 159 4.35 -8.45 -14.77
N LYS A 160 5.28 -8.57 -15.73
CA LYS A 160 5.85 -9.86 -16.17
C LYS A 160 6.92 -10.41 -15.23
N THR A 161 7.60 -9.54 -14.48
CA THR A 161 8.70 -9.94 -13.59
C THR A 161 8.23 -10.19 -12.15
N GLY A 162 7.01 -9.85 -11.81
CA GLY A 162 6.52 -9.77 -10.44
C GLY A 162 6.88 -8.44 -9.74
N TYR A 163 7.80 -7.66 -10.33
CA TYR A 163 8.37 -6.43 -9.74
C TYR A 163 8.50 -5.27 -10.74
N ASP A 164 7.71 -5.24 -11.81
CA ASP A 164 7.78 -4.21 -12.84
C ASP A 164 7.61 -2.81 -12.28
N TRP A 165 6.78 -2.63 -11.23
CA TRP A 165 6.60 -1.37 -10.53
C TRP A 165 7.89 -0.87 -9.82
N ILE A 166 8.71 -1.79 -9.30
CA ILE A 166 10.02 -1.44 -8.71
C ILE A 166 10.99 -1.02 -9.81
N ILE A 167 11.04 -1.78 -10.91
CA ILE A 167 11.87 -1.44 -12.07
C ILE A 167 11.52 -0.03 -12.56
N LYS A 168 10.22 0.28 -12.67
CA LYS A 168 9.74 1.61 -13.08
C LYS A 168 10.18 2.71 -12.10
N ALA A 169 10.07 2.46 -10.79
CA ALA A 169 10.53 3.42 -9.77
C ALA A 169 12.03 3.73 -9.91
N PHE A 170 12.86 2.70 -10.13
CA PHE A 170 14.29 2.88 -10.37
C PHE A 170 14.58 3.64 -11.68
N GLU A 171 13.85 3.37 -12.76
CA GLU A 171 13.97 4.13 -14.02
C GLU A 171 13.66 5.62 -13.79
N MET A 172 12.57 5.94 -13.07
CA MET A 172 12.19 7.32 -12.73
C MET A 172 13.24 8.03 -11.87
N ALA A 173 13.85 7.33 -10.91
CA ALA A 173 14.92 7.88 -10.08
C ALA A 173 16.19 8.09 -10.90
N HIS A 174 16.55 7.14 -11.78
CA HIS A 174 17.74 7.25 -12.62
C HIS A 174 17.67 8.39 -13.65
N GLU A 175 16.51 8.66 -14.22
CA GLU A 175 16.28 9.81 -15.09
C GLU A 175 16.61 11.13 -14.40
N ARG A 176 16.27 11.24 -13.11
CA ARG A 176 16.47 12.45 -12.33
C ARG A 176 17.86 12.55 -11.71
N TRP A 177 18.39 11.46 -11.21
CA TRP A 177 19.72 11.39 -10.56
C TRP A 177 20.62 10.32 -11.21
N PRO A 178 21.06 10.51 -12.46
CA PRO A 178 21.86 9.50 -13.16
C PRO A 178 23.25 9.26 -12.55
N ASP A 179 23.72 10.17 -11.71
CA ASP A 179 25.01 10.12 -11.03
C ASP A 179 24.92 9.61 -9.59
N ALA A 180 23.69 9.42 -9.07
CA ALA A 180 23.48 8.85 -7.74
C ALA A 180 23.63 7.33 -7.73
N ILE A 181 23.94 6.78 -6.57
CA ILE A 181 23.86 5.34 -6.31
C ILE A 181 22.44 5.03 -5.89
N LEU A 182 21.76 4.19 -6.66
CA LEU A 182 20.38 3.79 -6.47
C LEU A 182 20.32 2.43 -5.76
N ILE A 183 19.65 2.40 -4.60
CA ILE A 183 19.64 1.27 -3.67
C ILE A 183 18.20 0.75 -3.53
N TYR A 184 18.04 -0.58 -3.55
CA TYR A 184 16.87 -1.26 -3.02
C TYR A 184 17.14 -1.63 -1.57
N ASN A 185 16.29 -1.24 -0.62
CA ASN A 185 16.52 -1.38 0.81
C ASN A 185 15.43 -2.23 1.48
N ASP A 186 15.83 -3.21 2.34
CA ASP A 186 14.85 -4.06 3.02
C ASP A 186 15.38 -4.63 4.35
N PHE A 187 14.46 -5.13 5.20
CA PHE A 187 14.75 -5.72 6.50
C PHE A 187 14.63 -7.26 6.48
N ASN A 188 14.95 -7.94 7.56
CA ASN A 188 14.98 -9.42 7.70
C ASN A 188 15.80 -10.14 6.62
N THR A 189 16.71 -9.44 5.99
CA THR A 189 17.49 -9.91 4.84
C THR A 189 18.54 -10.97 5.23
N PHE A 190 18.96 -11.03 6.50
CA PHE A 190 19.91 -12.01 6.97
C PHE A 190 19.25 -13.27 7.54
N GLN A 191 17.96 -13.22 7.88
CA GLN A 191 17.24 -14.34 8.50
C GLN A 191 16.02 -14.78 7.69
N TRP A 192 14.82 -14.24 8.02
CA TRP A 192 13.54 -14.84 7.67
C TRP A 192 13.17 -14.71 6.19
N GLN A 193 13.49 -13.58 5.54
CA GLN A 193 13.15 -13.31 4.14
C GLN A 193 14.38 -13.22 3.22
N ARG A 194 15.46 -13.89 3.58
CA ARG A 194 16.71 -13.86 2.80
C ARG A 194 16.53 -14.37 1.38
N THR A 195 15.80 -15.45 1.20
CA THR A 195 15.55 -16.06 -0.11
C THR A 195 14.75 -15.14 -1.01
N GLU A 196 13.65 -14.58 -0.50
CA GLU A 196 12.77 -13.65 -1.21
C GLU A 196 13.51 -12.36 -1.56
N PHE A 197 14.32 -11.85 -0.64
CA PHE A 197 15.17 -10.68 -0.88
C PHE A 197 16.19 -10.90 -2.00
N ILE A 198 16.90 -12.04 -1.96
CA ILE A 198 17.86 -12.41 -3.02
C ILE A 198 17.15 -12.51 -4.35
N GLU A 199 16.00 -13.15 -4.41
CA GLU A 199 15.23 -13.33 -5.64
C GLU A 199 14.75 -11.99 -6.21
N LEU A 200 14.17 -11.12 -5.38
CA LEU A 200 13.74 -9.79 -5.79
C LEU A 200 14.90 -8.97 -6.37
N VAL A 201 16.01 -8.84 -5.65
CA VAL A 201 17.16 -8.05 -6.11
C VAL A 201 17.77 -8.65 -7.39
N ARG A 202 17.82 -9.99 -7.47
CA ARG A 202 18.28 -10.70 -8.67
C ARG A 202 17.40 -10.37 -9.88
N ILE A 203 16.06 -10.38 -9.71
CA ILE A 203 15.12 -10.05 -10.78
C ILE A 203 15.32 -8.59 -11.24
N LEU A 204 15.45 -7.64 -10.34
CA LEU A 204 15.71 -6.25 -10.70
C LEU A 204 17.00 -6.10 -11.51
N ARG A 205 18.09 -6.72 -11.04
CA ARG A 205 19.37 -6.70 -11.75
C ARG A 205 19.27 -7.33 -13.14
N ASP A 206 18.67 -8.51 -13.23
CA ASP A 206 18.60 -9.30 -14.44
C ASP A 206 17.64 -8.68 -15.48
N ALA A 207 16.57 -8.02 -15.04
CA ALA A 207 15.70 -7.22 -15.91
C ALA A 207 16.32 -5.90 -16.37
N GLY A 208 17.53 -5.56 -15.92
CA GLY A 208 18.23 -4.36 -16.30
C GLY A 208 17.69 -3.07 -15.67
N ALA A 209 17.06 -3.18 -14.48
CA ALA A 209 16.75 -2.02 -13.69
C ALA A 209 18.04 -1.23 -13.35
N PRO A 210 17.99 0.09 -13.28
CA PRO A 210 19.15 0.89 -12.90
C PRO A 210 19.43 0.84 -11.39
N ILE A 211 19.51 -0.37 -10.84
CA ILE A 211 19.85 -0.63 -9.44
C ILE A 211 21.38 -0.76 -9.34
N ASP A 212 22.02 0.02 -8.48
CA ASP A 212 23.49 0.00 -8.30
C ASP A 212 23.92 -0.90 -7.14
N ALA A 213 23.10 -1.01 -6.11
CA ALA A 213 23.42 -1.74 -4.90
C ALA A 213 22.16 -2.25 -4.19
N TYR A 214 22.34 -3.17 -3.28
CA TYR A 214 21.30 -3.58 -2.34
C TYR A 214 21.62 -3.10 -0.92
N GLY A 215 20.57 -2.71 -0.20
CA GLY A 215 20.62 -2.27 1.19
C GLY A 215 20.04 -3.35 2.10
N CYS A 216 20.80 -3.75 3.11
CA CYS A 216 20.34 -4.59 4.20
C CYS A 216 20.14 -3.68 5.42
N GLN A 217 18.89 -3.53 5.92
CA GLN A 217 18.62 -2.70 7.10
C GLN A 217 19.36 -3.23 8.34
N SER A 218 19.56 -4.53 8.44
CA SER A 218 20.36 -5.16 9.51
C SER A 218 19.72 -5.06 10.90
N HIS A 219 18.39 -4.94 10.98
CA HIS A 219 17.63 -4.93 12.24
C HIS A 219 17.46 -6.33 12.85
N ASP A 220 17.62 -7.37 12.05
CA ASP A 220 17.44 -8.77 12.42
C ASP A 220 18.69 -9.42 13.03
N LEU A 221 19.70 -8.65 13.43
CA LEU A 221 21.03 -9.15 13.83
C LEU A 221 21.23 -9.36 15.33
N THR A 222 20.31 -8.90 16.19
CA THR A 222 20.46 -9.00 17.65
C THR A 222 20.60 -10.45 18.12
N ASP A 223 19.78 -11.36 17.61
CA ASP A 223 19.79 -12.78 18.02
C ASP A 223 20.66 -13.66 17.11
N MET A 224 21.33 -13.09 16.12
CA MET A 224 22.13 -13.83 15.15
C MET A 224 23.56 -13.98 15.59
N ASN A 225 24.04 -15.22 15.69
CA ASN A 225 25.43 -15.51 16.04
C ASN A 225 26.39 -15.28 14.86
N GLU A 226 27.68 -15.24 15.13
CA GLU A 226 28.74 -14.97 14.17
C GLU A 226 28.74 -15.91 12.95
N THR A 227 28.54 -17.21 13.20
CA THR A 227 28.60 -18.25 12.16
C THR A 227 27.45 -18.08 11.16
N ASP A 228 26.22 -17.93 11.65
CA ASP A 228 25.05 -17.80 10.83
C ASP A 228 25.06 -16.46 10.08
N PHE A 229 25.52 -15.39 10.72
CA PHE A 229 25.69 -14.08 10.09
C PHE A 229 26.68 -14.15 8.91
N LYS A 230 27.84 -14.74 9.09
CA LYS A 230 28.84 -14.92 8.02
C LYS A 230 28.31 -15.78 6.88
N ALA A 231 27.57 -16.84 7.19
CA ALA A 231 26.93 -17.70 6.20
C ALA A 231 25.91 -16.91 5.36
N ALA A 232 25.06 -16.13 6.02
CA ALA A 232 24.06 -15.30 5.37
C ALA A 232 24.68 -14.23 4.45
N MET A 233 25.68 -13.49 4.92
CA MET A 233 26.40 -12.51 4.10
C MET A 233 27.01 -13.13 2.85
N ASN A 234 27.66 -14.30 3.01
CA ASN A 234 28.26 -15.01 1.90
C ASN A 234 27.22 -15.52 0.89
N GLU A 235 26.08 -16.02 1.36
CA GLU A 235 24.98 -16.48 0.51
C GLU A 235 24.43 -15.33 -0.35
N ILE A 236 24.09 -14.19 0.27
CA ILE A 236 23.58 -13.02 -0.42
C ILE A 236 24.58 -12.52 -1.47
N GLN A 237 25.86 -12.35 -1.08
CA GLN A 237 26.89 -11.84 -1.99
C GLN A 237 27.18 -12.79 -3.14
N ASN A 238 27.22 -14.11 -2.89
CA ASN A 238 27.44 -15.09 -3.95
C ASN A 238 26.32 -15.12 -4.97
N ALA A 239 25.07 -14.89 -4.53
CA ALA A 239 23.90 -14.84 -5.40
C ALA A 239 23.82 -13.52 -6.19
N LEU A 240 24.08 -12.39 -5.55
CA LEU A 240 23.83 -11.07 -6.14
C LEU A 240 25.07 -10.50 -6.84
N LYS A 241 26.27 -10.65 -6.27
CA LYS A 241 27.55 -10.09 -6.79
C LYS A 241 27.44 -8.59 -7.10
N MET A 242 26.86 -7.86 -6.18
CA MET A 242 26.62 -6.41 -6.24
C MET A 242 27.16 -5.75 -4.98
N PRO A 243 27.44 -4.42 -4.99
CA PRO A 243 27.71 -3.68 -3.77
C PRO A 243 26.61 -3.81 -2.73
N MET A 244 26.98 -4.01 -1.48
CA MET A 244 26.08 -4.06 -0.32
C MET A 244 26.23 -2.77 0.50
N TYR A 245 25.12 -2.26 1.01
CA TYR A 245 25.09 -1.24 2.06
C TYR A 245 24.43 -1.84 3.30
N SER A 246 25.08 -1.80 4.47
CA SER A 246 24.39 -1.98 5.75
C SER A 246 23.77 -0.63 6.09
N THR A 247 22.48 -0.51 5.90
CA THR A 247 21.80 0.79 5.82
C THR A 247 21.27 1.29 7.15
N GLU A 248 21.01 0.38 8.13
CA GLU A 248 20.25 0.69 9.33
C GLU A 248 20.70 -0.18 10.54
N TYR A 249 21.98 -0.53 10.61
CA TYR A 249 22.50 -1.44 11.63
C TYR A 249 22.17 -1.01 13.05
N ASP A 250 21.53 -1.90 13.79
CA ASP A 250 21.32 -1.75 15.22
C ASP A 250 21.30 -3.10 15.97
N ILE A 251 21.61 -3.06 17.26
CA ILE A 251 21.48 -4.19 18.18
C ILE A 251 20.59 -3.78 19.33
N GLY A 252 19.31 -4.17 19.25
CA GLY A 252 18.27 -3.79 20.18
C GLY A 252 18.30 -4.55 21.49
N THR A 253 19.17 -4.16 22.43
CA THR A 253 19.26 -4.78 23.75
C THR A 253 19.74 -3.83 24.84
N SER A 254 19.20 -3.98 26.05
CA SER A 254 19.71 -3.31 27.25
C SER A 254 20.91 -4.02 27.89
N ASP A 255 21.19 -5.27 27.45
CA ASP A 255 22.37 -6.04 27.89
C ASP A 255 23.63 -5.54 27.17
N ASP A 256 24.47 -4.79 27.90
CA ASP A 256 25.71 -4.22 27.40
C ASP A 256 26.71 -5.31 26.93
N ALA A 257 26.69 -6.47 27.54
CA ALA A 257 27.58 -7.56 27.16
C ALA A 257 27.18 -8.21 25.85
N LEU A 258 25.87 -8.45 25.65
CA LEU A 258 25.34 -8.99 24.39
C LEU A 258 25.54 -7.97 23.25
N GLN A 259 25.25 -6.69 23.48
CA GLN A 259 25.46 -5.66 22.46
C GLN A 259 26.92 -5.60 22.02
N LEU A 260 27.84 -5.56 22.98
CA LEU A 260 29.28 -5.57 22.70
C LEU A 260 29.71 -6.83 21.93
N GLN A 261 29.19 -8.00 22.32
CA GLN A 261 29.49 -9.26 21.66
C GLN A 261 29.06 -9.18 20.17
N ARG A 262 27.84 -8.76 19.86
CA ARG A 262 27.33 -8.64 18.48
C ARG A 262 28.16 -7.66 17.66
N TYR A 263 28.49 -6.49 18.22
CA TYR A 263 29.37 -5.54 17.55
C TYR A 263 30.71 -6.15 17.17
N LYS A 264 31.33 -6.93 18.08
CA LYS A 264 32.62 -7.63 17.82
C LYS A 264 32.52 -8.72 16.77
N GLU A 265 31.43 -9.45 16.73
CA GLU A 265 31.20 -10.54 15.79
C GLU A 265 30.84 -10.04 14.37
N GLN A 266 30.08 -8.97 14.26
CA GLN A 266 29.43 -8.57 13.03
C GLN A 266 30.12 -7.39 12.34
N ILE A 267 30.47 -6.32 13.07
CA ILE A 267 31.04 -5.11 12.47
C ILE A 267 32.35 -5.39 11.73
N PRO A 268 33.35 -6.12 12.26
CA PRO A 268 34.58 -6.40 11.52
C PRO A 268 34.30 -7.13 10.20
N TYR A 269 33.42 -8.12 10.21
CA TYR A 269 33.12 -8.90 9.03
C TYR A 269 32.48 -8.08 7.94
N MET A 270 31.49 -7.19 8.27
CA MET A 270 30.93 -6.24 7.33
C MET A 270 31.95 -5.20 6.87
N TRP A 271 32.71 -4.65 7.81
CA TRP A 271 33.62 -3.55 7.51
C TRP A 271 34.79 -3.97 6.64
N GLU A 272 35.34 -5.16 6.84
CA GLU A 272 36.49 -5.66 6.10
C GLU A 272 36.13 -6.32 4.78
N ALA A 273 34.86 -6.65 4.57
CA ALA A 273 34.35 -7.16 3.29
C ALA A 273 34.49 -6.09 2.19
N ASP A 274 35.15 -6.43 1.09
CA ASP A 274 35.46 -5.51 -0.02
C ASP A 274 34.24 -5.17 -0.90
N TYR A 275 33.15 -5.90 -0.76
CA TYR A 275 31.86 -5.65 -1.43
C TYR A 275 30.90 -4.80 -0.59
N VAL A 276 31.19 -4.52 0.69
CA VAL A 276 30.40 -3.65 1.54
C VAL A 276 30.85 -2.21 1.39
N ALA A 277 29.94 -1.34 0.93
CA ALA A 277 30.24 0.04 0.61
C ALA A 277 30.39 0.93 1.86
N GLY A 278 29.59 0.68 2.88
CA GLY A 278 29.59 1.40 4.14
C GLY A 278 28.62 0.78 5.13
N VAL A 279 28.70 1.24 6.37
CA VAL A 279 27.81 0.85 7.47
C VAL A 279 27.19 2.10 8.07
N THR A 280 25.87 2.17 8.08
CA THR A 280 25.09 3.21 8.75
C THR A 280 24.38 2.61 9.95
N LEU A 281 24.63 3.14 11.14
CA LEU A 281 23.89 2.75 12.34
C LEU A 281 22.54 3.47 12.38
N TRP A 282 21.50 2.77 12.87
CA TRP A 282 20.16 3.36 12.97
C TRP A 282 19.91 3.95 14.36
N GLY A 283 20.66 5.00 14.66
CA GLY A 283 20.66 5.71 15.92
C GLY A 283 21.79 5.28 16.86
N TYR A 284 22.23 6.21 17.70
CA TYR A 284 23.38 5.98 18.60
C TYR A 284 23.11 6.43 20.04
N ILE A 285 22.05 7.19 20.30
CA ILE A 285 21.70 7.69 21.62
C ILE A 285 20.67 6.77 22.28
N TYR A 286 21.03 6.21 23.43
CA TYR A 286 20.14 5.35 24.23
C TYR A 286 18.89 6.13 24.65
N GLY A 287 17.70 5.49 24.53
CA GLY A 287 16.41 6.11 24.79
C GLY A 287 15.91 7.05 23.68
N LYS A 288 16.59 7.07 22.51
CA LYS A 288 16.23 7.90 21.35
C LYS A 288 16.21 7.13 20.03
N THR A 289 16.43 5.83 20.07
CA THR A 289 16.32 4.97 18.89
C THR A 289 14.91 4.35 18.83
N TRP A 290 14.51 3.83 17.68
CA TRP A 290 13.18 3.24 17.47
C TRP A 290 12.91 1.92 18.21
N THR A 291 14.00 1.24 18.66
CA THR A 291 13.91 -0.03 19.39
C THR A 291 13.26 0.15 20.76
N THR A 292 12.79 -0.96 21.35
CA THR A 292 12.15 -0.94 22.69
C THR A 292 13.00 -0.15 23.70
N ASP A 293 12.39 0.86 24.33
CA ASP A 293 13.06 1.79 25.27
C ASP A 293 14.31 2.49 24.69
N GLY A 294 14.44 2.52 23.33
CA GLY A 294 15.61 3.06 22.66
C GLY A 294 16.90 2.33 22.98
N ASN A 295 16.83 1.04 23.23
CA ASN A 295 17.92 0.25 23.84
C ASN A 295 19.05 -0.11 22.85
N SER A 296 18.92 0.13 21.55
CA SER A 296 19.98 -0.06 20.56
C SER A 296 21.04 1.04 20.62
N GLY A 297 20.75 2.20 21.24
CA GLY A 297 21.71 3.30 21.36
C GLY A 297 23.00 2.87 22.09
N ILE A 298 24.14 3.33 21.59
CA ILE A 298 25.49 2.96 22.09
C ILE A 298 26.13 4.06 22.95
N ILE A 299 25.48 5.22 23.10
CA ILE A 299 25.86 6.28 24.06
C ILE A 299 24.69 6.45 25.03
N ARG A 300 24.90 6.24 26.32
CA ARG A 300 23.91 6.36 27.40
C ARG A 300 24.32 7.49 28.36
N ASP A 301 23.42 8.43 28.61
CA ASP A 301 23.63 9.59 29.51
C ASP A 301 24.89 10.42 29.16
N GLY A 302 25.26 10.41 27.87
CA GLY A 302 26.44 11.07 27.35
C GLY A 302 27.76 10.36 27.62
N GLU A 303 27.72 9.09 28.02
CA GLU A 303 28.87 8.23 28.20
C GLU A 303 28.79 7.00 27.24
N ASP A 304 29.94 6.53 26.78
CA ASP A 304 30.00 5.36 25.88
C ASP A 304 29.52 4.09 26.59
N ARG A 305 28.61 3.35 25.97
CA ARG A 305 28.40 1.95 26.32
C ARG A 305 29.61 1.12 25.84
N PRO A 306 29.83 -0.10 26.39
CA PRO A 306 30.97 -0.94 26.01
C PRO A 306 31.11 -1.16 24.50
N ALA A 307 30.00 -1.24 23.76
CA ALA A 307 29.99 -1.35 22.30
C ALA A 307 30.59 -0.11 21.62
N MET A 308 30.26 1.10 22.08
CA MET A 308 30.81 2.34 21.53
C MET A 308 32.31 2.48 21.87
N THR A 309 32.71 2.18 23.11
CA THR A 309 34.12 2.17 23.48
C THR A 309 34.92 1.24 22.56
N TRP A 310 34.43 0.02 22.36
CA TRP A 310 35.07 -0.94 21.47
C TRP A 310 35.08 -0.46 20.01
N LEU A 311 33.99 0.15 19.54
CA LEU A 311 33.92 0.67 18.16
C LEU A 311 34.96 1.75 17.88
N ARG A 312 35.20 2.65 18.85
CA ARG A 312 36.32 3.63 18.80
C ARG A 312 37.68 2.95 18.65
N GLU A 313 37.92 1.91 19.45
CA GLU A 313 39.16 1.15 19.39
C GLU A 313 39.32 0.40 18.06
N TYR A 314 38.26 -0.27 17.59
CA TYR A 314 38.28 -1.02 16.35
C TYR A 314 38.53 -0.12 15.14
N MET A 315 37.82 1.02 15.02
CA MET A 315 38.00 1.97 13.90
C MET A 315 39.38 2.59 13.86
N ALA A 316 40.15 2.55 14.99
CA ALA A 316 41.55 2.99 15.04
C ALA A 316 42.55 1.92 14.58
N THR A 317 42.14 0.68 14.33
CA THR A 317 43.01 -0.41 13.85
C THR A 317 43.42 -0.23 12.39
N ASP A 318 44.54 -0.84 12.02
CA ASP A 318 45.01 -0.84 10.63
C ASP A 318 44.05 -1.60 9.69
N ALA A 319 43.38 -2.67 10.19
CA ALA A 319 42.37 -3.42 9.45
C ALA A 319 41.20 -2.47 9.05
N ALA A 320 40.64 -1.73 10.00
CA ALA A 320 39.54 -0.79 9.73
C ALA A 320 39.98 0.35 8.81
N LYS A 321 41.17 0.92 9.00
CA LYS A 321 41.68 2.04 8.20
C LYS A 321 41.92 1.70 6.73
N ASN A 322 42.31 0.45 6.44
CA ASN A 322 42.69 0.00 5.10
C ASN A 322 41.63 -0.93 4.46
N ALA A 323 40.46 -1.10 5.07
CA ALA A 323 39.35 -1.86 4.50
C ALA A 323 38.95 -1.28 3.14
N LYS A 324 38.80 -2.14 2.14
CA LYS A 324 38.39 -1.73 0.80
C LYS A 324 36.89 -1.50 0.74
N SER A 325 36.44 -0.68 -0.21
CA SER A 325 35.03 -0.38 -0.42
C SER A 325 34.72 -0.26 -1.91
N PRO A 326 33.56 -0.70 -2.36
CA PRO A 326 33.05 -0.44 -3.69
C PRO A 326 32.35 0.94 -3.79
N PHE A 327 32.32 1.74 -2.71
CA PHE A 327 31.72 3.06 -2.74
C PHE A 327 32.48 4.00 -3.68
N PRO A 328 31.88 4.51 -4.77
CA PRO A 328 32.60 5.29 -5.76
C PRO A 328 32.82 6.76 -5.35
N GLY A 329 32.49 7.13 -4.10
CA GLY A 329 32.46 8.52 -3.65
C GLY A 329 31.09 9.19 -3.87
N MET A 330 31.06 10.51 -3.82
CA MET A 330 29.84 11.32 -3.91
C MET A 330 29.16 11.30 -5.28
N VAL A 331 29.85 10.80 -6.30
CA VAL A 331 29.38 10.75 -7.68
C VAL A 331 29.93 9.50 -8.34
N LYS A 332 29.04 8.70 -8.90
CA LYS A 332 29.49 7.53 -9.68
C LYS A 332 29.98 7.93 -11.07
N GLU A 333 31.12 7.37 -11.49
CA GLU A 333 31.70 7.58 -12.81
C GLU A 333 30.96 6.82 -13.91
N ALA A 334 30.47 5.62 -13.61
CA ALA A 334 29.84 4.75 -14.59
C ALA A 334 28.45 4.29 -14.17
N SER A 335 27.51 4.35 -15.11
CA SER A 335 26.21 3.69 -15.04
C SER A 335 26.17 2.65 -16.16
N VAL A 336 26.11 1.37 -15.80
CA VAL A 336 26.10 0.25 -16.76
C VAL A 336 24.99 -0.71 -16.36
N TYR A 337 24.04 -0.99 -17.26
CA TYR A 337 22.91 -1.90 -17.04
C TYR A 337 22.69 -2.76 -18.27
N VAL A 338 22.57 -4.07 -18.08
CA VAL A 338 22.31 -5.05 -19.14
C VAL A 338 20.83 -5.39 -19.13
N LYS A 339 20.11 -5.05 -20.17
CA LYS A 339 18.66 -5.23 -20.30
C LYS A 339 18.35 -6.24 -21.40
N PRO A 340 18.12 -7.52 -21.07
CA PRO A 340 17.50 -8.47 -22.01
C PRO A 340 16.05 -8.06 -22.25
N ALA A 341 15.48 -8.46 -23.36
CA ALA A 341 14.05 -8.23 -23.68
C ALA A 341 13.10 -8.88 -22.65
N ALA A 342 13.52 -10.03 -22.08
CA ALA A 342 12.87 -10.69 -20.95
C ALA A 342 13.92 -11.52 -20.18
N ILE A 343 13.66 -11.74 -18.88
CA ILE A 343 14.52 -12.58 -18.01
C ILE A 343 14.11 -14.05 -18.05
N ALA A 344 12.91 -14.35 -18.49
CA ALA A 344 12.39 -15.70 -18.77
C ALA A 344 12.06 -15.80 -20.26
N VAL A 345 12.68 -16.71 -20.97
CA VAL A 345 12.61 -16.81 -22.43
C VAL A 345 12.44 -18.27 -22.89
N THR A 346 11.95 -18.44 -24.09
CA THR A 346 11.87 -19.76 -24.72
C THR A 346 13.22 -20.13 -25.36
N LYS A 347 13.71 -21.34 -25.14
CA LYS A 347 14.92 -21.83 -25.83
C LYS A 347 14.70 -21.86 -27.33
N GLY A 348 15.74 -21.57 -28.08
CA GLY A 348 15.71 -21.52 -29.55
C GLY A 348 15.20 -20.21 -30.12
N GLU A 349 14.68 -19.30 -29.30
CA GLU A 349 14.28 -17.96 -29.73
C GLU A 349 15.40 -16.94 -29.49
N ALA A 350 15.55 -15.99 -30.41
CA ALA A 350 16.52 -14.93 -30.28
C ALA A 350 16.11 -13.95 -29.16
N VAL A 351 17.02 -13.65 -28.25
CA VAL A 351 16.82 -12.75 -27.13
C VAL A 351 17.61 -11.44 -27.41
N PRO A 352 16.92 -10.35 -27.71
CA PRO A 352 17.54 -9.05 -27.81
C PRO A 352 18.09 -8.59 -26.44
N VAL A 353 19.32 -8.06 -26.43
CA VAL A 353 19.98 -7.53 -25.25
C VAL A 353 20.50 -6.12 -25.54
N THR A 354 20.11 -5.16 -24.73
CA THR A 354 20.62 -3.79 -24.80
C THR A 354 21.49 -3.50 -23.58
N VAL A 355 22.69 -2.95 -23.81
CA VAL A 355 23.53 -2.44 -22.73
C VAL A 355 23.37 -0.93 -22.67
N ARG A 356 22.78 -0.45 -21.59
CA ARG A 356 22.70 0.98 -21.29
C ARG A 356 23.97 1.37 -20.54
N ALA A 357 24.81 2.17 -21.15
CA ALA A 357 26.08 2.61 -20.56
C ALA A 357 26.25 4.11 -20.69
N ARG A 358 26.69 4.73 -19.59
CA ARG A 358 27.06 6.14 -19.52
C ARG A 358 28.29 6.28 -18.62
N LEU A 359 29.32 6.96 -19.10
CA LEU A 359 30.44 7.41 -18.30
C LEU A 359 30.31 8.92 -18.09
N LYS A 360 30.61 9.43 -16.89
CA LYS A 360 30.42 10.85 -16.57
C LYS A 360 31.51 11.73 -17.11
N THR A 361 32.78 11.34 -16.93
CA THR A 361 33.95 12.14 -17.28
C THR A 361 34.77 11.51 -18.41
N LYS A 362 34.46 10.29 -18.81
CA LYS A 362 35.20 9.51 -19.80
C LYS A 362 34.35 9.22 -21.03
N GLU A 363 35.00 8.86 -22.13
CA GLU A 363 34.31 8.38 -23.32
C GLU A 363 34.37 6.86 -23.42
N ILE A 364 33.30 6.26 -23.94
CA ILE A 364 33.22 4.81 -24.21
C ILE A 364 33.98 4.54 -25.52
N ASP A 365 34.92 3.62 -25.48
CA ASP A 365 35.62 3.10 -26.67
C ASP A 365 34.76 2.00 -27.30
N HIS A 366 34.42 0.97 -26.54
CA HIS A 366 33.53 -0.13 -26.97
C HIS A 366 32.91 -0.85 -25.77
N ILE A 367 31.94 -1.68 -26.06
CA ILE A 367 31.28 -2.55 -25.06
C ILE A 367 31.36 -4.00 -25.58
N GLU A 368 31.84 -4.90 -24.74
CA GLU A 368 31.77 -6.33 -24.97
C GLU A 368 30.63 -6.97 -24.17
N LEU A 369 29.80 -7.77 -24.82
CA LEU A 369 28.80 -8.62 -24.15
C LEU A 369 29.26 -10.09 -24.20
N TYR A 370 29.28 -10.71 -23.04
CA TYR A 370 29.58 -12.12 -22.86
C TYR A 370 28.31 -12.87 -22.42
N VAL A 371 28.11 -14.06 -22.97
CA VAL A 371 27.09 -15.02 -22.58
C VAL A 371 27.81 -16.27 -22.07
N ASN A 372 27.57 -16.65 -20.82
CA ASN A 372 28.26 -17.78 -20.16
C ASN A 372 29.80 -17.73 -20.34
N ASN A 373 30.40 -16.53 -20.16
CA ASN A 373 31.82 -16.24 -20.37
C ASN A 373 32.33 -16.35 -21.83
N THR A 374 31.48 -16.57 -22.82
CA THR A 374 31.84 -16.54 -24.24
C THR A 374 31.48 -15.17 -24.80
N LEU A 375 32.43 -14.53 -25.51
CA LEU A 375 32.18 -13.25 -26.17
C LEU A 375 31.08 -13.40 -27.23
N GLN A 376 29.96 -12.70 -27.03
CA GLN A 376 28.83 -12.68 -27.95
C GLN A 376 28.94 -11.56 -28.97
N ALA A 377 29.32 -10.37 -28.52
CA ALA A 377 29.43 -9.21 -29.39
C ALA A 377 30.40 -8.17 -28.83
N THR A 378 31.03 -7.38 -29.76
CA THR A 378 31.73 -6.15 -29.47
C THR A 378 30.97 -4.99 -30.17
N MET A 379 30.51 -4.02 -29.41
CA MET A 379 29.65 -2.91 -29.85
C MET A 379 30.41 -1.60 -29.70
N THR A 380 30.61 -0.86 -30.80
CA THR A 380 31.41 0.38 -30.84
C THR A 380 30.59 1.65 -30.97
N GLU A 381 29.29 1.52 -31.25
CA GLU A 381 28.37 2.64 -31.44
C GLU A 381 27.03 2.41 -30.72
N ALA A 382 26.46 3.46 -30.17
CA ALA A 382 25.11 3.39 -29.59
C ALA A 382 24.02 3.39 -30.70
N PRO A 383 22.90 2.68 -30.49
CA PRO A 383 22.56 1.93 -29.28
C PRO A 383 23.35 0.61 -29.17
N TYR A 384 23.94 0.36 -28.01
CA TYR A 384 24.71 -0.86 -27.76
C TYR A 384 23.75 -2.07 -27.59
N SER A 385 23.34 -2.67 -28.71
CA SER A 385 22.36 -3.73 -28.74
C SER A 385 22.85 -4.91 -29.59
N THR A 386 22.53 -6.10 -29.13
CA THR A 386 22.82 -7.37 -29.83
C THR A 386 21.75 -8.39 -29.48
N GLU A 387 21.86 -9.61 -30.00
CA GLU A 387 20.98 -10.70 -29.62
C GLU A 387 21.79 -11.98 -29.40
N PHE A 388 21.26 -12.90 -28.60
CA PHE A 388 21.75 -14.27 -28.51
C PHE A 388 20.59 -15.24 -28.50
N THR A 389 20.84 -16.49 -28.91
CA THR A 389 19.82 -17.54 -28.92
C THR A 389 20.23 -18.63 -27.93
N PRO A 390 19.45 -18.86 -26.84
CA PRO A 390 19.74 -19.95 -25.93
C PRO A 390 19.40 -21.31 -26.59
N GLU A 391 20.39 -22.16 -26.76
CA GLU A 391 20.21 -23.46 -27.40
C GLU A 391 19.63 -24.52 -26.45
N ASN A 392 19.82 -24.37 -25.16
CA ASN A 392 19.36 -25.30 -24.13
C ASN A 392 18.52 -24.54 -23.09
N ASP A 393 17.66 -25.26 -22.35
CA ASP A 393 17.05 -24.75 -21.15
C ASP A 393 18.10 -24.52 -20.06
N GLY A 394 17.77 -23.64 -19.09
CA GLY A 394 18.64 -23.31 -17.98
C GLY A 394 19.08 -21.84 -17.93
N LYS A 395 19.95 -21.53 -16.96
CA LYS A 395 20.42 -20.17 -16.69
C LYS A 395 21.55 -19.74 -17.62
N TYR A 396 21.44 -18.58 -18.24
CA TYR A 396 22.46 -17.89 -19.02
C TYR A 396 22.91 -16.65 -18.26
N ASN A 397 24.22 -16.59 -17.92
CA ASN A 397 24.84 -15.43 -17.31
C ASN A 397 25.25 -14.43 -18.38
N LEU A 398 24.76 -13.21 -18.33
CA LEU A 398 25.15 -12.11 -19.19
C LEU A 398 26.15 -11.23 -18.44
N LYS A 399 27.23 -10.82 -19.11
CA LYS A 399 28.20 -9.87 -18.56
C LYS A 399 28.57 -8.86 -19.63
N ALA A 400 28.27 -7.59 -19.36
CA ALA A 400 28.81 -6.50 -20.19
C ALA A 400 30.08 -5.93 -19.55
N ILE A 401 31.08 -5.63 -20.40
CA ILE A 401 32.29 -4.91 -20.01
C ILE A 401 32.35 -3.67 -20.90
N VAL A 402 32.30 -2.50 -20.29
CA VAL A 402 32.47 -1.19 -20.95
C VAL A 402 33.94 -0.80 -20.85
N TYR A 403 34.57 -0.61 -21.99
CA TYR A 403 35.94 -0.10 -22.11
C TYR A 403 35.89 1.39 -22.37
N ALA A 404 36.57 2.15 -21.52
CA ALA A 404 36.77 3.58 -21.76
C ALA A 404 38.02 3.84 -22.57
N THR A 405 38.08 4.97 -23.27
CA THR A 405 39.23 5.38 -24.11
C THR A 405 40.55 5.55 -23.34
N ASP A 406 40.47 5.70 -21.99
CA ASP A 406 41.63 5.77 -21.10
C ASP A 406 42.14 4.40 -20.63
N GLY A 407 41.49 3.32 -21.07
CA GLY A 407 41.80 1.93 -20.71
C GLY A 407 41.15 1.43 -19.45
N SER A 408 40.37 2.25 -18.76
CA SER A 408 39.56 1.78 -17.60
C SER A 408 38.37 0.95 -18.07
N THR A 409 37.93 0.04 -17.23
CA THR A 409 36.81 -0.89 -17.53
C THR A 409 35.77 -0.87 -16.43
N TYR A 410 34.52 -1.08 -16.86
CA TYR A 410 33.36 -1.18 -15.95
C TYR A 410 32.51 -2.37 -16.36
N GLU A 411 32.19 -3.25 -15.40
CA GLU A 411 31.42 -4.44 -15.69
C GLU A 411 30.05 -4.46 -15.01
N ARG A 412 29.11 -5.14 -15.65
CA ARG A 412 27.78 -5.40 -15.10
C ARG A 412 27.31 -6.80 -15.45
N LEU A 413 26.72 -7.46 -14.47
CA LEU A 413 26.10 -8.76 -14.62
C LEU A 413 24.58 -8.63 -14.82
N SER A 414 24.02 -9.58 -15.55
CA SER A 414 22.59 -9.82 -15.69
C SER A 414 22.38 -11.32 -15.94
N GLY A 415 21.14 -11.76 -16.07
CA GLY A 415 20.84 -13.16 -16.33
C GLY A 415 19.52 -13.34 -17.08
N VAL A 416 19.48 -14.45 -17.80
CA VAL A 416 18.27 -14.93 -18.50
C VAL A 416 18.12 -16.41 -18.19
N THR A 417 16.90 -16.85 -17.93
CA THR A 417 16.58 -18.27 -17.83
C THR A 417 15.81 -18.69 -19.07
N ALA A 418 16.34 -19.64 -19.83
CA ALA A 418 15.68 -20.24 -20.98
C ALA A 418 14.92 -21.48 -20.56
N TYR A 419 13.75 -21.66 -21.14
CA TYR A 419 12.84 -22.75 -20.84
C TYR A 419 12.42 -23.47 -22.12
N GLU A 420 11.99 -24.73 -21.96
CA GLU A 420 11.30 -25.45 -23.04
C GLU A 420 10.09 -24.65 -23.52
N PRO A 421 9.75 -24.70 -24.84
CA PRO A 421 8.55 -24.04 -25.33
C PRO A 421 7.30 -24.50 -24.58
N ARG A 422 6.44 -23.51 -24.25
CA ARG A 422 5.11 -23.83 -23.71
C ARG A 422 4.32 -24.70 -24.67
N SER A 423 3.60 -25.67 -24.13
CA SER A 423 2.65 -26.48 -24.89
C SER A 423 1.42 -26.85 -24.06
N PRO A 424 0.25 -26.98 -24.67
CA PRO A 424 -0.94 -27.47 -23.96
C PRO A 424 -0.66 -28.83 -23.32
N TYR A 425 -1.19 -29.06 -22.11
CA TYR A 425 -1.01 -30.36 -21.43
C TYR A 425 -1.60 -31.50 -22.28
N LYS A 426 -0.79 -32.51 -22.57
CA LYS A 426 -1.12 -33.64 -23.46
C LYS A 426 -1.57 -33.21 -24.88
N ASP A 427 -1.12 -32.06 -25.36
CA ASP A 427 -1.52 -31.46 -26.64
C ASP A 427 -3.03 -31.20 -26.78
N ILE A 428 -3.76 -31.08 -25.64
CA ILE A 428 -5.20 -30.82 -25.61
C ILE A 428 -5.42 -29.32 -25.39
N ILE A 429 -5.95 -28.66 -26.43
CA ILE A 429 -6.34 -27.25 -26.36
C ILE A 429 -7.82 -27.18 -25.98
N ALA A 430 -8.15 -26.44 -24.91
CA ALA A 430 -9.53 -26.20 -24.52
C ALA A 430 -10.21 -25.29 -25.54
N THR A 431 -11.34 -25.74 -26.12
CA THR A 431 -12.15 -24.91 -27.03
C THR A 431 -13.12 -24.05 -26.24
N ILE A 432 -13.17 -22.75 -26.55
CA ILE A 432 -14.05 -21.77 -25.95
C ILE A 432 -15.05 -21.24 -27.00
N PRO A 433 -16.38 -21.27 -26.75
CA PRO A 433 -17.11 -21.64 -25.54
C PRO A 433 -16.86 -23.10 -25.12
N GLY A 434 -16.62 -23.32 -23.82
CA GLY A 434 -16.30 -24.65 -23.32
C GLY A 434 -15.71 -24.61 -21.92
N THR A 435 -14.96 -25.63 -21.55
CA THR A 435 -14.46 -25.84 -20.19
C THR A 435 -12.93 -25.88 -20.17
N ILE A 436 -12.33 -25.19 -19.25
CA ILE A 436 -10.93 -25.30 -18.85
C ILE A 436 -10.91 -26.10 -17.54
N GLU A 437 -10.35 -27.31 -17.57
CA GLU A 437 -10.09 -28.12 -16.39
C GLU A 437 -8.81 -27.58 -15.72
N ALA A 438 -8.89 -27.19 -14.46
CA ALA A 438 -7.82 -26.43 -13.80
C ALA A 438 -6.50 -27.21 -13.67
N GLU A 439 -6.58 -28.52 -13.46
CA GLU A 439 -5.40 -29.39 -13.40
C GLU A 439 -4.68 -29.56 -14.75
N ASN A 440 -5.28 -29.13 -15.88
CA ASN A 440 -4.72 -29.24 -17.21
C ASN A 440 -4.00 -27.97 -17.69
N PHE A 441 -3.36 -27.23 -16.77
CA PHE A 441 -2.55 -26.08 -17.17
C PHE A 441 -1.42 -26.50 -18.12
N ASP A 442 -0.94 -25.54 -18.92
CA ASP A 442 0.07 -25.78 -19.94
C ASP A 442 1.33 -26.44 -19.37
N ALA A 443 1.93 -27.31 -20.15
CA ALA A 443 3.27 -27.82 -19.88
C ALA A 443 4.30 -26.73 -20.20
N GLY A 444 5.29 -26.64 -19.37
CA GLY A 444 6.36 -25.66 -19.45
C GLY A 444 7.08 -25.58 -18.11
N ALA A 445 7.82 -24.54 -17.89
CA ALA A 445 8.56 -24.36 -16.66
C ALA A 445 7.92 -23.37 -15.70
N GLU A 446 8.35 -23.42 -14.45
CA GLU A 446 8.10 -22.41 -13.43
C GLU A 446 8.41 -20.99 -13.99
N GLY A 447 7.49 -20.07 -13.80
CA GLY A 447 7.58 -18.70 -14.31
C GLY A 447 7.18 -18.52 -15.80
N MET A 448 6.89 -19.61 -16.53
CA MET A 448 6.51 -19.58 -17.96
C MET A 448 5.06 -20.04 -18.19
N SER A 449 4.67 -21.16 -17.60
CA SER A 449 3.34 -21.75 -17.76
C SER A 449 2.56 -21.80 -16.46
N TYR A 450 3.23 -21.69 -15.36
CA TYR A 450 2.69 -21.63 -14.01
C TYR A 450 3.69 -20.95 -13.07
N HIS A 451 3.21 -20.57 -11.90
CA HIS A 451 4.02 -20.18 -10.76
C HIS A 451 3.45 -20.80 -9.50
N ASP A 452 4.29 -21.50 -8.78
CA ASP A 452 4.00 -22.08 -7.48
C ASP A 452 4.95 -21.48 -6.43
N SER A 453 4.46 -21.19 -5.26
CA SER A 453 5.23 -20.51 -4.22
C SER A 453 6.26 -21.41 -3.52
N ASP A 454 6.12 -22.72 -3.71
CA ASP A 454 7.08 -23.70 -3.22
C ASP A 454 7.33 -24.85 -4.21
N THR A 455 8.20 -25.77 -3.88
CA THR A 455 8.55 -26.90 -4.76
C THR A 455 7.99 -28.24 -4.27
N LYS A 456 7.20 -28.22 -3.19
CA LYS A 456 6.66 -29.41 -2.55
C LYS A 456 5.30 -29.72 -3.12
N VAL A 457 5.09 -30.97 -3.53
CA VAL A 457 3.79 -31.46 -3.94
C VAL A 457 3.07 -32.05 -2.74
N GLU A 458 2.05 -31.38 -2.23
CA GLU A 458 1.23 -31.80 -1.08
C GLU A 458 -0.04 -32.55 -1.52
N GLY A 459 -0.45 -32.38 -2.76
CA GLY A 459 -1.61 -33.04 -3.37
C GLY A 459 -1.33 -34.47 -3.87
N ASP A 460 -2.15 -34.94 -4.85
CA ASP A 460 -1.97 -36.23 -5.54
C ASP A 460 -1.00 -36.08 -6.73
N GLY A 461 0.31 -36.13 -6.44
CA GLY A 461 1.38 -35.97 -7.43
C GLY A 461 1.40 -36.96 -8.59
N ASN A 462 0.44 -37.89 -8.65
CA ASN A 462 0.37 -38.92 -9.71
C ASN A 462 -0.40 -38.46 -10.95
N TYR A 463 -1.09 -37.30 -10.92
CA TYR A 463 -1.85 -36.83 -12.05
C TYR A 463 -0.94 -36.40 -13.23
N ARG A 464 0.08 -35.63 -12.90
CA ARG A 464 1.11 -35.18 -13.84
C ARG A 464 2.51 -35.13 -13.22
N THR A 465 3.52 -35.35 -14.03
CA THR A 465 4.93 -35.36 -13.61
C THR A 465 5.71 -34.13 -14.05
N ASN A 466 5.07 -33.20 -14.79
CA ASN A 466 5.66 -31.99 -15.34
C ASN A 466 4.97 -30.73 -14.84
N GLY A 467 4.40 -30.76 -13.65
CA GLY A 467 3.69 -29.62 -13.02
C GLY A 467 4.49 -28.86 -11.96
N GLY A 468 5.80 -29.15 -11.82
CA GLY A 468 6.63 -28.50 -10.80
C GLY A 468 6.13 -28.78 -9.38
N GLY A 469 5.98 -27.73 -8.57
CA GLY A 469 5.40 -27.77 -7.23
C GLY A 469 3.88 -27.77 -7.20
N VAL A 470 3.20 -27.49 -8.31
CA VAL A 470 1.74 -27.28 -8.35
C VAL A 470 0.97 -28.45 -7.77
N ASP A 471 0.15 -28.13 -6.77
CA ASP A 471 -0.64 -29.11 -6.01
C ASP A 471 -1.95 -29.47 -6.70
N ILE A 472 -2.05 -30.73 -7.12
CA ILE A 472 -3.27 -31.27 -7.70
C ILE A 472 -3.90 -32.25 -6.70
N VAL A 473 -5.16 -32.00 -6.36
CA VAL A 473 -5.93 -32.78 -5.39
C VAL A 473 -7.05 -33.55 -6.06
N LYS A 474 -7.51 -34.64 -5.43
CA LYS A 474 -8.76 -35.29 -5.83
C LYS A 474 -9.93 -34.49 -5.26
N GLY A 475 -10.87 -34.11 -6.10
CA GLY A 475 -12.03 -33.35 -5.70
C GLY A 475 -13.14 -33.38 -6.75
N ASN A 476 -14.38 -33.14 -6.34
CA ASN A 476 -15.55 -33.03 -7.20
C ASN A 476 -15.72 -34.19 -8.21
N GLY A 477 -15.26 -35.40 -7.87
CA GLY A 477 -15.31 -36.57 -8.74
C GLY A 477 -14.23 -36.66 -9.82
N GLY A 478 -13.25 -35.73 -9.80
CA GLY A 478 -12.10 -35.61 -10.71
C GLY A 478 -10.85 -35.15 -9.97
N TYR A 479 -10.16 -34.21 -10.57
CA TYR A 479 -9.00 -33.52 -10.04
C TYR A 479 -9.27 -32.01 -9.97
N ALA A 480 -8.54 -31.33 -9.13
CA ALA A 480 -8.60 -29.87 -8.98
C ALA A 480 -7.22 -29.34 -8.57
N ILE A 481 -6.94 -28.07 -8.80
CA ILE A 481 -5.82 -27.38 -8.16
C ILE A 481 -6.20 -27.15 -6.69
N GLY A 482 -5.25 -27.37 -5.77
CA GLY A 482 -5.45 -27.19 -4.32
C GLY A 482 -4.19 -26.69 -3.63
N TYR A 483 -4.20 -26.56 -2.30
CA TYR A 483 -3.11 -26.03 -1.47
C TYR A 483 -2.58 -24.66 -1.92
N THR A 484 -3.38 -23.89 -2.62
CA THR A 484 -2.98 -22.66 -3.29
C THR A 484 -2.59 -21.55 -2.33
N ASN A 485 -1.57 -20.75 -2.71
CA ASN A 485 -1.14 -19.54 -2.01
C ASN A 485 -1.33 -18.29 -2.87
N SER A 486 -1.51 -17.15 -2.21
CA SER A 486 -1.65 -15.87 -2.90
C SER A 486 -0.38 -15.53 -3.68
N GLY A 487 -0.53 -15.15 -4.94
CA GLY A 487 0.57 -14.86 -5.86
C GLY A 487 0.84 -15.97 -6.87
N GLU A 488 0.38 -17.20 -6.63
CA GLU A 488 0.48 -18.30 -7.59
C GLU A 488 -0.41 -18.08 -8.80
N TRP A 489 -0.03 -18.71 -9.93
CA TRP A 489 -0.82 -18.62 -11.15
C TRP A 489 -0.57 -19.80 -12.08
N LEU A 490 -1.57 -20.07 -12.95
CA LEU A 490 -1.55 -21.16 -13.94
C LEU A 490 -2.07 -20.63 -15.27
N GLU A 491 -1.48 -21.05 -16.37
CA GLU A 491 -1.85 -20.63 -17.71
C GLU A 491 -2.33 -21.79 -18.59
N TYR A 492 -3.27 -21.44 -19.46
CA TYR A 492 -3.98 -22.40 -20.31
C TYR A 492 -4.04 -21.85 -21.73
N THR A 493 -3.47 -22.57 -22.68
CA THR A 493 -3.69 -22.29 -24.10
C THR A 493 -5.11 -22.73 -24.48
N VAL A 494 -5.92 -21.80 -24.96
CA VAL A 494 -7.30 -22.02 -25.39
C VAL A 494 -7.48 -21.66 -26.85
N ASP A 495 -8.50 -22.25 -27.51
CA ASP A 495 -8.93 -21.87 -28.85
C ASP A 495 -10.34 -21.27 -28.77
N VAL A 496 -10.41 -19.95 -28.90
CA VAL A 496 -11.67 -19.19 -28.88
C VAL A 496 -12.30 -19.23 -30.27
N THR A 497 -13.40 -19.95 -30.44
CA THR A 497 -14.05 -20.12 -31.74
C THR A 497 -14.96 -18.96 -32.14
N GLU A 498 -15.46 -18.20 -31.17
CA GLU A 498 -16.37 -17.07 -31.37
C GLU A 498 -15.84 -15.86 -30.61
N ALA A 499 -15.54 -14.76 -31.32
CA ALA A 499 -15.17 -13.51 -30.68
C ALA A 499 -16.39 -12.88 -30.00
N GLY A 500 -16.21 -12.32 -28.80
CA GLY A 500 -17.32 -11.64 -28.13
C GLY A 500 -17.22 -11.60 -26.61
N THR A 501 -18.33 -11.31 -25.98
CA THR A 501 -18.45 -11.25 -24.51
C THR A 501 -18.73 -12.64 -23.95
N TYR A 502 -18.10 -12.95 -22.83
CA TYR A 502 -18.23 -14.24 -22.17
C TYR A 502 -18.65 -14.09 -20.70
N GLU A 503 -19.46 -15.03 -20.25
CA GLU A 503 -19.67 -15.34 -18.84
C GLU A 503 -18.90 -16.59 -18.46
N PHE A 504 -18.63 -16.78 -17.18
CA PHE A 504 -17.99 -17.98 -16.67
C PHE A 504 -18.71 -18.56 -15.47
N ASP A 505 -18.65 -19.88 -15.34
CA ASP A 505 -18.97 -20.64 -14.15
C ASP A 505 -17.67 -21.29 -13.64
N ALA A 506 -17.19 -20.88 -12.48
CA ALA A 506 -16.05 -21.50 -11.80
C ALA A 506 -16.55 -22.49 -10.75
N ILE A 507 -16.10 -23.72 -10.83
CA ILE A 507 -16.40 -24.74 -9.83
C ILE A 507 -15.24 -24.76 -8.84
N VAL A 508 -15.53 -24.34 -7.61
CA VAL A 508 -14.52 -24.03 -6.61
C VAL A 508 -14.94 -24.49 -5.21
N SER A 509 -13.98 -24.68 -4.31
CA SER A 509 -14.25 -24.91 -2.90
C SER A 509 -13.18 -24.28 -2.01
N SER A 510 -13.54 -23.96 -0.76
CA SER A 510 -12.60 -23.54 0.25
C SER A 510 -13.10 -23.83 1.66
N GLY A 511 -12.18 -24.25 2.54
CA GLY A 511 -12.37 -24.35 3.97
C GLY A 511 -11.97 -23.08 4.74
N ALA A 512 -11.50 -22.04 4.05
CA ALA A 512 -11.06 -20.76 4.61
C ALA A 512 -11.88 -19.58 4.05
N THR A 513 -11.85 -18.43 4.72
CA THR A 513 -12.67 -17.26 4.35
C THR A 513 -11.92 -16.22 3.51
N ASN A 514 -10.61 -16.36 3.35
CA ASN A 514 -9.73 -15.44 2.63
C ASN A 514 -9.35 -15.94 1.23
N SER A 515 -10.07 -16.91 0.69
CA SER A 515 -9.77 -17.52 -0.60
C SER A 515 -10.34 -16.72 -1.75
N SER A 516 -9.54 -16.50 -2.78
CA SER A 516 -9.96 -15.81 -4.00
C SER A 516 -9.02 -16.07 -5.16
N PHE A 517 -9.52 -15.87 -6.38
CA PHE A 517 -8.75 -15.96 -7.62
C PHE A 517 -9.19 -14.86 -8.60
N SER A 518 -8.43 -14.65 -9.68
CA SER A 518 -8.85 -13.82 -10.81
C SER A 518 -8.49 -14.49 -12.13
N LEU A 519 -9.11 -14.03 -13.22
CA LEU A 519 -8.79 -14.44 -14.59
C LEU A 519 -8.13 -13.29 -15.32
N ALA A 520 -7.09 -13.58 -16.10
CA ALA A 520 -6.41 -12.63 -16.96
C ALA A 520 -6.08 -13.26 -18.32
N LEU A 521 -5.88 -12.42 -19.33
CA LEU A 521 -5.36 -12.79 -20.63
C LEU A 521 -3.88 -12.45 -20.67
N ASN A 522 -3.02 -13.44 -20.92
CA ASN A 522 -1.59 -13.20 -21.13
C ASN A 522 -1.34 -12.89 -22.60
N THR A 523 -0.85 -11.68 -22.89
CA THR A 523 -0.57 -11.18 -24.24
C THR A 523 0.88 -10.68 -24.34
N ASP A 524 1.36 -10.46 -25.57
CA ASP A 524 2.69 -9.89 -25.80
C ASP A 524 2.87 -8.48 -25.15
N GLU A 525 1.76 -7.75 -24.97
CA GLU A 525 1.74 -6.44 -24.31
C GLU A 525 1.70 -6.54 -22.78
N GLY A 526 1.55 -7.75 -22.20
CA GLY A 526 1.42 -8.03 -20.79
C GLY A 526 0.05 -8.64 -20.44
N LEU A 527 -0.23 -8.73 -19.14
CA LEU A 527 -1.49 -9.27 -18.63
C LEU A 527 -2.61 -8.24 -18.77
N LYS A 528 -3.74 -8.71 -19.33
CA LYS A 528 -5.00 -7.94 -19.38
C LYS A 528 -6.01 -8.62 -18.47
N GLU A 529 -6.45 -7.91 -17.42
CA GLU A 529 -7.42 -8.44 -16.46
C GLU A 529 -8.77 -8.75 -17.13
N LEU A 530 -9.21 -10.01 -17.02
CA LEU A 530 -10.52 -10.47 -17.48
C LEU A 530 -11.57 -10.35 -16.36
N THR A 531 -11.14 -10.41 -15.10
CA THR A 531 -12.01 -10.25 -13.93
C THR A 531 -11.28 -9.46 -12.85
N GLY A 532 -12.02 -8.91 -11.86
CA GLY A 532 -11.42 -8.57 -10.58
C GLY A 532 -11.11 -9.81 -9.73
N SER A 533 -10.69 -9.63 -8.48
CA SER A 533 -10.54 -10.73 -7.52
C SER A 533 -11.91 -11.31 -7.18
N ILE A 534 -12.08 -12.60 -7.40
CA ILE A 534 -13.31 -13.37 -7.22
C ILE A 534 -13.20 -14.16 -5.93
N ALA A 535 -14.07 -13.87 -4.95
CA ALA A 535 -14.07 -14.58 -3.68
C ALA A 535 -14.57 -16.03 -3.84
N VAL A 536 -13.86 -16.98 -3.25
CA VAL A 536 -14.31 -18.39 -3.17
C VAL A 536 -15.12 -18.58 -1.88
N PRO A 537 -16.40 -19.01 -1.95
CA PRO A 537 -17.22 -19.16 -0.77
C PRO A 537 -16.72 -20.27 0.17
N CYS A 538 -16.50 -19.96 1.44
CA CYS A 538 -16.29 -20.92 2.51
C CYS A 538 -17.65 -21.42 2.98
N LEU A 539 -18.14 -22.52 2.40
CA LEU A 539 -19.44 -23.11 2.80
C LEU A 539 -19.37 -23.82 4.15
N LYS A 540 -18.20 -24.34 4.49
CA LYS A 540 -17.94 -25.00 5.76
C LYS A 540 -16.45 -24.86 6.11
N SER A 541 -16.16 -24.33 7.30
CA SER A 541 -14.80 -24.16 7.79
C SER A 541 -14.03 -25.47 7.85
N ASN A 542 -12.78 -25.46 7.38
CA ASN A 542 -11.90 -26.63 7.27
C ASN A 542 -12.47 -27.78 6.38
N ASP A 543 -13.24 -27.45 5.35
CA ASP A 543 -13.76 -28.41 4.39
C ASP A 543 -13.51 -27.93 2.94
N TRP A 544 -12.54 -28.54 2.26
CA TRP A 544 -12.18 -28.25 0.88
C TRP A 544 -12.83 -29.20 -0.15
N ASN A 545 -13.80 -30.03 0.30
CA ASN A 545 -14.48 -31.00 -0.57
C ASN A 545 -15.93 -30.60 -0.90
N THR A 546 -16.45 -29.52 -0.31
CA THR A 546 -17.77 -29.00 -0.62
C THR A 546 -17.65 -27.91 -1.68
N TYR A 547 -17.84 -28.33 -2.95
CA TYR A 547 -17.73 -27.42 -4.10
C TYR A 547 -19.00 -26.60 -4.30
N SER A 548 -18.81 -25.38 -4.81
CA SER A 548 -19.86 -24.44 -5.24
C SER A 548 -19.52 -23.86 -6.61
N THR A 549 -20.53 -23.31 -7.26
CA THR A 549 -20.33 -22.55 -8.51
C THR A 549 -20.27 -21.08 -8.20
N VAL A 550 -19.22 -20.41 -8.65
CA VAL A 550 -19.12 -18.96 -8.69
C VAL A 550 -19.31 -18.52 -10.13
N HIS A 551 -20.28 -17.64 -10.33
CA HIS A 551 -20.64 -17.13 -11.65
C HIS A 551 -20.15 -15.71 -11.83
N GLY A 552 -19.67 -15.34 -13.02
CA GLY A 552 -19.27 -13.98 -13.36
C GLY A 552 -19.20 -13.74 -14.85
N ARG A 553 -18.84 -12.51 -15.22
CA ARG A 553 -18.68 -12.09 -16.61
C ARG A 553 -17.28 -11.54 -16.82
N LEU A 554 -16.68 -11.82 -17.96
CA LEU A 554 -15.41 -11.21 -18.34
C LEU A 554 -15.60 -9.70 -18.60
N SER A 555 -14.65 -8.92 -18.14
CA SER A 555 -14.68 -7.43 -18.23
C SER A 555 -14.38 -6.92 -19.63
N ILE A 556 -13.68 -7.71 -20.44
CA ILE A 556 -13.34 -7.43 -21.84
C ILE A 556 -13.73 -8.62 -22.72
N PRO A 557 -14.07 -8.39 -24.01
CA PRO A 557 -14.36 -9.47 -24.94
C PRO A 557 -13.10 -10.29 -25.26
N LEU A 558 -13.29 -11.57 -25.61
CA LEU A 558 -12.25 -12.41 -26.17
C LEU A 558 -12.26 -12.30 -27.70
N GLU A 559 -11.09 -12.30 -28.31
CA GLU A 559 -10.93 -12.39 -29.76
C GLU A 559 -10.99 -13.87 -30.21
N ALA A 560 -11.32 -14.13 -31.47
CA ALA A 560 -11.27 -15.47 -32.00
C ALA A 560 -9.82 -15.93 -32.25
N GLY A 561 -9.55 -17.24 -32.04
CA GLY A 561 -8.25 -17.85 -32.23
C GLY A 561 -7.57 -18.30 -30.92
N LYS A 562 -6.30 -18.69 -31.04
CA LYS A 562 -5.53 -19.14 -29.87
C LYS A 562 -5.19 -18.00 -28.95
N GLN A 563 -5.47 -18.19 -27.66
CA GLN A 563 -5.20 -17.24 -26.58
C GLN A 563 -4.65 -17.98 -25.36
N ILE A 564 -4.07 -17.24 -24.42
CA ILE A 564 -3.57 -17.79 -23.17
C ILE A 564 -4.37 -17.15 -22.04
N ILE A 565 -5.21 -17.93 -21.37
CA ILE A 565 -5.94 -17.50 -20.17
C ILE A 565 -5.11 -17.89 -18.94
N ARG A 566 -4.95 -16.97 -18.01
CA ARG A 566 -4.28 -17.17 -16.73
C ARG A 566 -5.31 -17.16 -15.60
N ILE A 567 -5.22 -18.13 -14.72
CA ILE A 567 -5.84 -18.11 -13.38
C ILE A 567 -4.78 -17.60 -12.40
N ASN A 568 -5.06 -16.48 -11.73
CA ASN A 568 -4.21 -15.95 -10.65
C ASN A 568 -4.86 -16.29 -9.31
N ILE A 569 -4.11 -16.76 -8.35
CA ILE A 569 -4.54 -16.94 -6.97
C ILE A 569 -4.33 -15.62 -6.22
N THR A 570 -5.43 -14.95 -5.87
CA THR A 570 -5.39 -13.65 -5.18
C THR A 570 -5.61 -13.76 -3.67
N GLY A 571 -6.12 -14.91 -3.20
CA GLY A 571 -6.25 -15.27 -1.79
C GLY A 571 -6.06 -16.77 -1.60
N SER A 572 -5.29 -17.17 -0.60
CA SER A 572 -4.83 -18.55 -0.37
C SER A 572 -5.95 -19.56 -0.10
N SER A 573 -5.61 -20.84 -0.15
CA SER A 573 -6.42 -21.97 0.32
C SER A 573 -7.72 -22.20 -0.47
N CYS A 574 -7.73 -21.99 -1.78
CA CYS A 574 -8.85 -22.38 -2.65
C CYS A 574 -8.53 -23.64 -3.47
N ASN A 575 -9.55 -24.47 -3.67
CA ASN A 575 -9.54 -25.50 -4.69
C ASN A 575 -10.31 -24.99 -5.91
N ILE A 576 -9.73 -25.19 -7.10
CA ILE A 576 -10.34 -24.84 -8.39
C ILE A 576 -10.40 -26.11 -9.24
N ASP A 577 -11.63 -26.59 -9.53
CA ASP A 577 -11.86 -27.76 -10.38
C ASP A 577 -11.83 -27.36 -11.85
N LYS A 578 -12.67 -26.41 -12.24
CA LYS A 578 -12.78 -25.97 -13.64
C LYS A 578 -13.39 -24.59 -13.79
N ILE A 579 -13.12 -23.99 -14.95
CA ILE A 579 -13.77 -22.75 -15.43
C ILE A 579 -14.51 -23.06 -16.71
N LYS A 580 -15.83 -22.92 -16.72
CA LYS A 580 -16.65 -23.03 -17.92
C LYS A 580 -16.92 -21.64 -18.48
N LEU A 581 -16.55 -21.40 -19.74
CA LEU A 581 -16.78 -20.14 -20.44
C LEU A 581 -17.91 -20.30 -21.45
N GLN A 582 -18.87 -19.38 -21.44
CA GLN A 582 -20.05 -19.39 -22.31
C GLN A 582 -20.15 -18.06 -23.06
N HIS A 583 -20.33 -18.12 -24.38
CA HIS A 583 -20.52 -16.91 -25.20
C HIS A 583 -21.88 -16.27 -24.88
N LEU A 584 -21.91 -14.92 -24.77
CA LEU A 584 -23.10 -14.15 -24.54
C LEU A 584 -23.49 -13.36 -25.77
N ASP A 585 -24.70 -13.54 -26.24
CA ASP A 585 -25.32 -12.66 -27.24
C ASP A 585 -25.88 -11.42 -26.51
N VAL A 586 -25.15 -10.33 -26.53
CA VAL A 586 -25.46 -9.09 -25.78
C VAL A 586 -26.31 -8.17 -26.64
N ASP A 587 -27.51 -7.79 -26.14
CA ASP A 587 -28.33 -6.73 -26.71
C ASP A 587 -28.10 -5.41 -25.97
N ASP A 588 -27.38 -4.52 -26.61
CA ASP A 588 -27.01 -3.19 -26.08
C ASP A 588 -28.22 -2.27 -25.86
N ASN A 589 -29.38 -2.58 -26.45
CA ASN A 589 -30.60 -1.81 -26.32
C ASN A 589 -31.45 -2.20 -25.10
N MET A 590 -31.18 -3.33 -24.46
CA MET A 590 -31.83 -3.65 -23.19
C MET A 590 -31.39 -2.68 -22.09
N LYS A 591 -32.37 -2.17 -21.33
CA LYS A 591 -32.15 -1.24 -20.24
C LYS A 591 -32.32 -1.97 -18.91
N VAL A 592 -31.32 -1.84 -18.03
CA VAL A 592 -31.33 -2.44 -16.68
C VAL A 592 -30.89 -1.38 -15.67
N ALA A 593 -31.66 -1.22 -14.60
CA ALA A 593 -31.30 -0.32 -13.50
C ALA A 593 -31.54 -0.99 -12.13
N ILE A 594 -30.68 -0.71 -11.18
CA ILE A 594 -30.69 -1.31 -9.83
C ILE A 594 -31.01 -0.22 -8.81
N VAL A 595 -31.85 -0.55 -7.84
CA VAL A 595 -32.14 0.25 -6.65
C VAL A 595 -32.12 -0.65 -5.44
N ALA A 596 -31.58 -0.15 -4.34
CA ALA A 596 -31.65 -0.81 -3.04
C ALA A 596 -32.46 0.04 -2.03
N ASP A 597 -33.27 -0.60 -1.19
CA ASP A 597 -34.07 0.04 -0.15
C ASP A 597 -34.12 -0.83 1.10
N PRO A 598 -33.62 -0.34 2.28
CA PRO A 598 -32.95 0.95 2.46
C PRO A 598 -31.55 1.00 1.83
N ALA A 599 -31.16 2.19 1.38
CA ALA A 599 -29.81 2.52 0.96
C ALA A 599 -29.38 3.87 1.58
N PRO A 600 -28.31 3.91 2.42
CA PRO A 600 -27.42 2.79 2.78
C PRO A 600 -28.13 1.67 3.55
N ALA A 601 -27.65 0.44 3.37
CA ALA A 601 -28.09 -0.72 4.15
C ALA A 601 -27.41 -0.76 5.53
N THR A 602 -27.94 -1.61 6.41
CA THR A 602 -27.39 -1.79 7.77
C THR A 602 -27.00 -3.25 7.98
N ILE A 603 -25.88 -3.50 8.63
CA ILE A 603 -25.42 -4.86 8.97
C ILE A 603 -26.54 -5.62 9.69
N GLY A 604 -26.78 -6.86 9.25
CA GLY A 604 -27.73 -7.77 9.85
C GLY A 604 -29.20 -7.42 9.62
N GLU A 605 -29.50 -6.35 8.89
CA GLU A 605 -30.87 -5.99 8.46
C GLU A 605 -31.06 -6.32 6.98
N GLN A 606 -32.30 -6.58 6.57
CA GLN A 606 -32.60 -6.86 5.17
C GLN A 606 -32.72 -5.57 4.39
N THR A 607 -32.08 -5.53 3.21
CA THR A 607 -32.32 -4.53 2.17
C THR A 607 -32.92 -5.20 0.96
N THR A 608 -33.89 -4.57 0.32
CA THR A 608 -34.49 -5.05 -0.91
C THR A 608 -33.68 -4.51 -2.07
N ILE A 609 -33.15 -5.38 -2.93
CA ILE A 609 -32.55 -5.02 -4.21
C ILE A 609 -33.62 -5.24 -5.28
N ALA A 610 -34.03 -4.17 -5.96
CA ALA A 610 -34.98 -4.21 -7.05
C ALA A 610 -34.30 -3.84 -8.36
N VAL A 611 -34.69 -4.53 -9.42
CA VAL A 611 -34.15 -4.30 -10.77
C VAL A 611 -35.34 -3.96 -11.69
N ASP A 612 -35.20 -2.84 -12.37
CA ASP A 612 -36.10 -2.50 -13.48
C ASP A 612 -35.38 -2.87 -14.79
N ALA A 613 -36.00 -3.73 -15.58
CA ALA A 613 -35.43 -4.24 -16.82
C ALA A 613 -36.46 -4.14 -17.96
N SER A 614 -36.02 -3.66 -19.12
CA SER A 614 -36.86 -3.54 -20.30
C SER A 614 -36.09 -3.76 -21.60
N SER A 615 -36.78 -4.33 -22.60
CA SER A 615 -36.28 -4.46 -23.98
C SER A 615 -37.27 -3.82 -24.94
N GLU A 616 -36.79 -3.19 -25.99
CA GLU A 616 -37.61 -2.60 -27.05
C GLU A 616 -38.05 -3.66 -28.08
N THR A 617 -37.33 -4.78 -28.14
CA THR A 617 -37.50 -5.79 -29.21
C THR A 617 -38.04 -7.13 -28.70
N SER A 618 -38.05 -7.37 -27.36
CA SER A 618 -38.47 -8.63 -26.79
C SER A 618 -38.98 -8.47 -25.35
N THR A 619 -39.52 -9.52 -24.75
CA THR A 619 -39.91 -9.51 -23.34
C THR A 619 -38.76 -10.04 -22.48
N ILE A 620 -38.63 -9.51 -21.26
CA ILE A 620 -37.63 -9.99 -20.30
C ILE A 620 -38.10 -11.35 -19.75
N ALA A 621 -37.30 -12.38 -19.94
CA ALA A 621 -37.54 -13.74 -19.46
C ALA A 621 -37.01 -13.96 -18.04
N LYS A 622 -35.88 -13.37 -17.70
CA LYS A 622 -35.31 -13.42 -16.34
C LYS A 622 -34.39 -12.25 -16.06
N VAL A 623 -34.20 -11.99 -14.78
CA VAL A 623 -33.19 -11.05 -14.28
C VAL A 623 -32.34 -11.76 -13.24
N ASN A 624 -31.03 -11.72 -13.42
CA ASN A 624 -30.03 -12.20 -12.48
C ASN A 624 -29.50 -11.00 -11.66
N VAL A 625 -29.38 -11.18 -10.36
CA VAL A 625 -28.82 -10.19 -9.43
C VAL A 625 -27.63 -10.79 -8.68
N TYR A 626 -26.51 -10.11 -8.67
CA TYR A 626 -25.27 -10.53 -8.02
C TYR A 626 -24.86 -9.53 -6.94
N VAL A 627 -24.19 -10.00 -5.88
CA VAL A 627 -23.50 -9.18 -4.89
C VAL A 627 -22.04 -9.62 -4.85
N GLY A 628 -21.12 -8.71 -5.20
CA GLY A 628 -19.82 -9.12 -5.67
C GLY A 628 -19.98 -9.94 -6.95
N ASP A 629 -19.29 -11.07 -7.01
CA ASP A 629 -19.37 -12.00 -8.14
C ASP A 629 -20.26 -13.23 -7.85
N VAL A 630 -21.04 -13.18 -6.75
CA VAL A 630 -21.93 -14.27 -6.34
C VAL A 630 -23.36 -14.00 -6.78
N LEU A 631 -23.96 -14.93 -7.52
CA LEU A 631 -25.39 -14.87 -7.88
C LEU A 631 -26.25 -14.92 -6.61
N LEU A 632 -26.90 -13.79 -6.31
CA LEU A 632 -27.83 -13.69 -5.19
C LEU A 632 -29.18 -14.34 -5.53
N LYS A 633 -29.70 -14.04 -6.73
CA LYS A 633 -30.99 -14.58 -7.18
C LYS A 633 -31.20 -14.42 -8.67
N SER A 634 -31.87 -15.39 -9.28
CA SER A 634 -32.47 -15.32 -10.61
C SER A 634 -33.99 -15.22 -10.48
N THR A 635 -34.59 -14.19 -11.06
CA THR A 635 -36.05 -13.94 -11.00
C THR A 635 -36.65 -13.94 -12.39
N THR A 636 -37.69 -14.74 -12.62
CA THR A 636 -38.32 -14.97 -13.95
C THR A 636 -39.63 -14.20 -14.17
N SER A 637 -40.07 -13.43 -13.20
CA SER A 637 -41.27 -12.61 -13.31
C SER A 637 -41.13 -11.31 -12.52
N ALA A 638 -41.65 -10.22 -13.07
CA ALA A 638 -41.74 -8.94 -12.36
C ALA A 638 -42.68 -9.02 -11.16
N PRO A 639 -42.43 -8.29 -10.05
CA PRO A 639 -41.30 -7.40 -9.86
C PRO A 639 -39.98 -8.18 -9.64
N PHE A 640 -38.91 -7.74 -10.30
CA PHE A 640 -37.61 -8.38 -10.17
C PHE A 640 -36.93 -7.88 -8.88
N GLU A 641 -37.31 -8.50 -7.76
CA GLU A 641 -36.84 -8.11 -6.42
C GLU A 641 -36.18 -9.29 -5.70
N THR A 642 -35.15 -8.96 -4.91
CA THR A 642 -34.52 -9.92 -4.00
C THR A 642 -34.17 -9.27 -2.68
N GLN A 643 -34.03 -10.07 -1.63
CA GLN A 643 -33.61 -9.63 -0.30
C GLN A 643 -32.14 -9.94 -0.13
N TYR A 644 -31.39 -8.96 0.35
CA TYR A 644 -30.01 -9.12 0.75
C TYR A 644 -29.83 -8.73 2.22
N LYS A 645 -29.06 -9.52 2.96
CA LYS A 645 -28.73 -9.27 4.37
C LYS A 645 -27.22 -9.22 4.52
N PRO A 646 -26.61 -8.01 4.52
CA PRO A 646 -25.17 -7.86 4.64
C PRO A 646 -24.68 -8.30 6.03
N THR A 647 -23.50 -8.94 6.06
CA THR A 647 -22.87 -9.47 7.27
C THR A 647 -21.71 -8.62 7.78
N ALA A 648 -21.18 -7.69 6.97
CA ALA A 648 -20.09 -6.79 7.33
C ALA A 648 -20.34 -5.37 6.79
N LYS A 649 -19.70 -4.35 7.40
CA LYS A 649 -19.69 -2.98 6.88
C LYS A 649 -18.81 -2.90 5.61
N GLY A 650 -19.13 -2.00 4.70
CA GLY A 650 -18.34 -1.76 3.50
C GLY A 650 -19.18 -1.34 2.31
N THR A 651 -18.54 -1.25 1.16
CA THR A 651 -19.22 -1.02 -0.12
C THR A 651 -19.28 -2.31 -0.90
N TYR A 652 -20.49 -2.75 -1.22
CA TYR A 652 -20.74 -3.97 -1.98
C TYR A 652 -21.12 -3.60 -3.41
N LYS A 653 -20.40 -4.13 -4.38
CA LYS A 653 -20.79 -4.00 -5.79
C LYS A 653 -21.97 -4.92 -6.06
N VAL A 654 -23.12 -4.34 -6.34
CA VAL A 654 -24.31 -5.07 -6.78
C VAL A 654 -24.39 -4.94 -8.29
N THR A 655 -24.52 -6.07 -8.99
CA THR A 655 -24.70 -6.06 -10.44
C THR A 655 -25.97 -6.82 -10.83
N ALA A 656 -26.55 -6.45 -11.96
CA ALA A 656 -27.71 -7.15 -12.51
C ALA A 656 -27.67 -7.19 -14.03
N GLU A 657 -28.21 -8.25 -14.57
CA GLU A 657 -28.44 -8.43 -16.01
C GLU A 657 -29.84 -8.96 -16.27
N ALA A 658 -30.38 -8.63 -17.40
CA ALA A 658 -31.64 -9.17 -17.91
C ALA A 658 -31.37 -10.10 -19.10
N VAL A 659 -32.13 -11.19 -19.19
CA VAL A 659 -32.13 -12.08 -20.35
C VAL A 659 -33.54 -11.98 -20.96
N ASP A 660 -33.61 -11.77 -22.26
CA ASP A 660 -34.88 -11.71 -22.99
C ASP A 660 -35.41 -13.12 -23.37
N ALA A 661 -36.59 -13.16 -23.94
CA ALA A 661 -37.21 -14.40 -24.38
C ALA A 661 -36.48 -15.12 -25.55
N ASN A 662 -35.57 -14.39 -26.23
CA ASN A 662 -34.73 -14.94 -27.30
C ASN A 662 -33.37 -15.42 -26.79
N GLY A 663 -33.12 -15.31 -25.50
CA GLY A 663 -31.84 -15.68 -24.86
C GLY A 663 -30.76 -14.61 -24.90
N LYS A 664 -31.00 -13.42 -25.43
CA LYS A 664 -30.08 -12.30 -25.46
C LYS A 664 -29.93 -11.68 -24.07
N THR A 665 -28.75 -11.27 -23.72
CA THR A 665 -28.41 -10.71 -22.41
C THR A 665 -28.18 -9.20 -22.49
N SER A 666 -28.56 -8.44 -21.47
CA SER A 666 -28.25 -7.02 -21.37
C SER A 666 -26.79 -6.76 -21.05
N LYS A 667 -26.34 -5.52 -21.23
CA LYS A 667 -25.17 -5.03 -20.51
C LYS A 667 -25.38 -5.18 -19.00
N LEU A 668 -24.29 -5.45 -18.27
CA LEU A 668 -24.29 -5.54 -16.82
C LEU A 668 -24.52 -4.16 -16.20
N ALA A 669 -25.63 -3.98 -15.49
CA ALA A 669 -25.86 -2.79 -14.67
C ALA A 669 -25.09 -2.93 -13.35
N SER A 670 -24.62 -1.82 -12.79
CA SER A 670 -23.86 -1.81 -11.54
C SER A 670 -24.39 -0.75 -10.56
N TYR A 671 -24.36 -1.09 -9.28
CA TYR A 671 -24.78 -0.21 -8.17
C TYR A 671 -23.89 -0.47 -6.95
N ASN A 672 -23.34 0.57 -6.33
CA ASN A 672 -22.55 0.46 -5.11
C ASN A 672 -23.47 0.57 -3.89
N LEU A 673 -23.71 -0.55 -3.22
CA LEU A 673 -24.49 -0.61 -1.99
C LEU A 673 -23.56 -0.34 -0.79
N ILE A 674 -23.72 0.81 -0.16
CA ILE A 674 -23.03 1.15 1.09
C ILE A 674 -23.74 0.44 2.23
N VAL A 675 -22.99 -0.28 3.07
CA VAL A 675 -23.47 -0.98 4.27
C VAL A 675 -22.81 -0.37 5.50
N ASN A 676 -23.61 0.19 6.37
CA ASN A 676 -23.20 0.81 7.61
C ASN A 676 -23.37 -0.13 8.80
N ASN A 677 -22.66 0.16 9.89
CA ASN A 677 -22.92 -0.45 11.18
C ASN A 677 -24.34 -0.12 11.64
N LYS A 678 -24.86 -0.90 12.58
CA LYS A 678 -26.16 -0.62 13.17
C LYS A 678 -26.03 0.49 14.20
N ARG A 679 -26.68 1.64 13.94
CA ARG A 679 -26.77 2.74 14.92
C ARG A 679 -27.71 2.33 16.06
N THR A 680 -27.25 2.47 17.30
CA THR A 680 -28.09 2.34 18.51
C THR A 680 -27.63 3.35 19.56
N PRO A 681 -28.56 3.95 20.33
CA PRO A 681 -28.19 4.79 21.46
C PRO A 681 -27.34 4.02 22.47
N TYR A 682 -26.32 4.68 23.06
CA TYR A 682 -25.42 4.00 24.00
C TYR A 682 -26.16 3.50 25.26
N LYS A 683 -26.91 4.35 25.95
CA LYS A 683 -27.71 3.97 27.12
C LYS A 683 -29.21 4.05 26.83
N SER A 684 -29.70 5.26 26.54
CA SER A 684 -31.09 5.52 26.26
C SER A 684 -31.21 6.71 25.31
N ILE A 685 -32.34 6.80 24.62
CA ILE A 685 -32.65 7.96 23.78
C ILE A 685 -32.92 9.15 24.70
N ALA A 686 -32.16 10.21 24.54
CA ALA A 686 -32.37 11.45 25.29
C ALA A 686 -33.69 12.13 24.85
N SER A 687 -34.54 12.50 25.79
CA SER A 687 -35.77 13.24 25.51
C SER A 687 -35.52 14.73 25.49
N ILE A 688 -35.97 15.40 24.44
CA ILE A 688 -35.81 16.85 24.22
C ILE A 688 -37.21 17.50 24.28
N PRO A 689 -37.45 18.57 25.09
CA PRO A 689 -36.48 19.39 25.87
C PRO A 689 -35.82 18.55 26.98
N GLY A 690 -34.50 18.75 27.15
CA GLY A 690 -33.73 18.04 28.16
C GLY A 690 -32.24 17.98 27.87
N ILE A 691 -31.56 17.08 28.54
CA ILE A 691 -30.11 16.96 28.56
C ILE A 691 -29.66 15.81 27.67
N VAL A 692 -28.55 16.03 26.93
CA VAL A 692 -27.76 15.04 26.23
C VAL A 692 -26.37 15.03 26.86
N GLU A 693 -26.04 13.94 27.55
CA GLU A 693 -24.72 13.74 28.13
C GLU A 693 -23.72 13.43 27.01
N ALA A 694 -22.59 14.13 26.98
CA ALA A 694 -21.69 14.14 25.85
C ALA A 694 -20.98 12.78 25.62
N GLU A 695 -20.64 12.07 26.68
CA GLU A 695 -20.03 10.75 26.63
C GLU A 695 -20.97 9.64 26.14
N ASN A 696 -22.27 9.92 26.01
CA ASN A 696 -23.29 8.93 25.64
C ASN A 696 -23.63 8.97 24.13
N PHE A 697 -22.66 9.26 23.28
CA PHE A 697 -22.88 9.22 21.82
C PHE A 697 -23.28 7.81 21.34
N ASP A 698 -23.94 7.72 20.19
CA ASP A 698 -24.51 6.48 19.65
C ASP A 698 -23.42 5.45 19.36
N LYS A 699 -23.76 4.16 19.51
CA LYS A 699 -22.97 3.03 19.02
C LYS A 699 -23.12 2.90 17.51
N GLY A 700 -22.04 2.58 16.82
CA GLY A 700 -22.08 2.38 15.36
C GLY A 700 -20.69 2.39 14.73
N GLY A 701 -19.70 2.91 15.45
CA GLY A 701 -18.29 2.89 15.06
C GLY A 701 -17.82 4.16 14.38
N GLU A 702 -16.50 4.24 14.25
CA GLU A 702 -15.76 5.34 13.65
C GLU A 702 -16.27 5.64 12.23
N GLY A 703 -16.42 6.95 11.93
CA GLY A 703 -16.89 7.46 10.64
C GLY A 703 -18.40 7.31 10.41
N PHE A 704 -19.15 6.68 11.33
CA PHE A 704 -20.60 6.48 11.19
C PHE A 704 -21.43 7.13 12.30
N THR A 705 -21.01 6.99 13.56
CA THR A 705 -21.71 7.59 14.72
C THR A 705 -20.83 8.57 15.48
N PHE A 706 -19.56 8.53 15.26
CA PHE A 706 -18.56 9.48 15.73
C PHE A 706 -17.34 9.50 14.81
N HIS A 707 -16.48 10.48 14.98
CA HIS A 707 -15.16 10.55 14.38
C HIS A 707 -14.19 11.11 15.41
N ASP A 708 -13.13 10.35 15.63
CA ASP A 708 -11.99 10.73 16.44
C ASP A 708 -10.76 10.88 15.56
N SER A 709 -9.88 11.83 15.85
CA SER A 709 -8.72 12.13 15.01
C SER A 709 -7.56 11.14 15.19
N ASP A 710 -7.61 10.32 16.26
CA ASP A 710 -6.64 9.26 16.51
C ASP A 710 -7.31 8.01 17.09
N SER A 711 -6.55 6.96 17.33
CA SER A 711 -7.07 5.68 17.84
C SER A 711 -6.76 5.41 19.30
N ASN A 712 -6.18 6.39 20.02
CA ASN A 712 -5.75 6.24 21.40
C ASN A 712 -6.80 6.78 22.37
N ASP A 713 -7.22 6.01 23.33
CA ASP A 713 -8.00 6.50 24.48
C ASP A 713 -7.01 7.05 25.55
N GLU A 714 -6.67 8.35 25.47
CA GLU A 714 -5.77 9.01 26.40
C GLU A 714 -6.34 9.04 27.84
N ALA A 715 -7.67 9.06 27.98
CA ALA A 715 -8.37 9.14 29.24
C ALA A 715 -8.41 7.81 30.01
N LYS A 716 -8.42 6.68 29.32
CA LYS A 716 -8.44 5.29 29.87
C LYS A 716 -9.44 5.09 31.01
N SER A 717 -10.59 5.76 30.93
CA SER A 717 -11.60 5.72 32.00
C SER A 717 -12.32 4.37 32.11
N GLY A 718 -12.32 3.57 31.02
CA GLY A 718 -13.05 2.32 30.96
C GLY A 718 -14.59 2.49 30.99
N TYR A 719 -15.10 3.70 30.72
CA TYR A 719 -16.54 3.97 30.74
C TYR A 719 -17.31 3.19 29.70
N ARG A 720 -16.74 3.07 28.50
CA ARG A 720 -17.28 2.24 27.42
C ARG A 720 -16.14 1.47 26.71
N SER A 721 -16.51 0.31 26.18
CA SER A 721 -15.57 -0.58 25.47
C SER A 721 -15.69 -0.49 23.94
N ASP A 722 -16.58 0.36 23.43
CA ASP A 722 -16.93 0.53 22.02
C ASP A 722 -16.68 1.98 21.54
N ASN A 723 -15.77 2.69 22.22
CA ASN A 723 -15.43 4.08 21.92
C ASN A 723 -14.32 4.24 20.85
N GLU A 724 -13.64 3.18 20.45
CA GLU A 724 -12.67 3.12 19.34
C GLU A 724 -11.66 4.31 19.35
N GLY A 725 -11.10 4.63 20.54
CA GLY A 725 -10.17 5.75 20.72
C GLY A 725 -10.75 7.00 21.37
N VAL A 726 -12.05 7.25 21.26
CA VAL A 726 -12.67 8.47 21.83
C VAL A 726 -12.36 8.66 23.32
N ASP A 727 -11.83 9.83 23.64
CA ASP A 727 -11.40 10.20 24.98
C ASP A 727 -12.55 10.53 25.92
N ILE A 728 -12.87 9.63 26.82
CA ILE A 728 -13.88 9.83 27.86
C ILE A 728 -13.21 9.79 29.23
N LYS A 729 -13.12 10.94 29.89
CA LYS A 729 -12.53 11.02 31.23
C LYS A 729 -13.55 11.08 32.34
N ALA A 730 -13.18 10.58 33.51
CA ALA A 730 -13.95 10.78 34.75
C ALA A 730 -13.70 12.21 35.27
N SER A 731 -14.70 13.10 35.23
CA SER A 731 -14.61 14.47 35.67
C SER A 731 -16.00 15.05 35.97
N ASN A 732 -16.08 16.21 36.61
CA ASN A 732 -17.32 16.91 36.97
C ASN A 732 -18.38 16.06 37.69
N GLY A 733 -17.93 15.02 38.44
CA GLY A 733 -18.84 14.09 39.16
C GLY A 733 -19.48 13.03 38.27
N GLY A 734 -19.05 12.90 37.01
CA GLY A 734 -19.52 11.93 36.01
C GLY A 734 -18.41 11.59 35.03
N HIS A 735 -18.75 11.49 33.74
CA HIS A 735 -17.85 11.33 32.63
C HIS A 735 -18.09 12.44 31.62
N VAL A 736 -17.06 12.79 30.88
CA VAL A 736 -17.08 13.89 29.89
C VAL A 736 -16.26 13.49 28.65
N LEU A 737 -16.59 14.06 27.50
CA LEU A 737 -15.67 14.04 26.35
C LEU A 737 -14.49 14.98 26.65
N GLY A 738 -13.25 14.52 26.48
CA GLY A 738 -12.03 15.28 26.73
C GLY A 738 -11.05 15.15 25.55
N TRP A 739 -9.87 15.75 25.67
CA TRP A 739 -8.79 15.76 24.64
C TRP A 739 -9.26 16.07 23.22
N THR A 740 -10.42 16.74 23.09
CA THR A 740 -11.04 16.98 21.78
C THR A 740 -10.13 17.72 20.81
N SER A 741 -10.07 17.26 19.56
CA SER A 741 -9.34 17.84 18.46
C SER A 741 -10.26 18.45 17.39
N GLN A 742 -9.72 19.32 16.54
CA GLN A 742 -10.50 19.95 15.49
C GLN A 742 -10.98 18.89 14.48
N ASP A 743 -12.20 19.11 13.95
CA ASP A 743 -12.89 18.25 12.97
C ASP A 743 -13.46 16.93 13.54
N GLU A 744 -13.24 16.61 14.81
CA GLU A 744 -13.93 15.50 15.48
C GLU A 744 -15.43 15.77 15.63
N TRP A 745 -16.21 14.69 15.67
CA TRP A 745 -17.66 14.82 15.84
C TRP A 745 -18.29 13.57 16.50
N TYR A 746 -19.43 13.80 17.19
CA TYR A 746 -20.17 12.79 17.95
C TYR A 746 -21.65 12.95 17.71
N GLU A 747 -22.39 11.85 17.47
CA GLU A 747 -23.80 11.85 17.15
C GLU A 747 -24.64 11.14 18.21
N TYR A 748 -25.84 11.68 18.42
CA TYR A 748 -26.76 11.26 19.46
C TYR A 748 -28.16 11.11 18.87
N THR A 749 -28.78 9.93 19.00
CA THR A 749 -30.22 9.76 18.71
C THR A 749 -31.01 10.36 19.86
N VAL A 750 -31.83 11.36 19.55
CA VAL A 750 -32.72 12.04 20.52
C VAL A 750 -34.17 11.88 20.13
N ASP A 751 -35.10 12.04 21.08
CA ASP A 751 -36.54 12.06 20.87
C ASP A 751 -37.10 13.43 21.29
N VAL A 752 -37.36 14.27 20.27
CA VAL A 752 -37.93 15.60 20.45
C VAL A 752 -39.41 15.45 20.74
N LYS A 753 -39.84 15.66 22.00
CA LYS A 753 -41.22 15.47 22.47
C LYS A 753 -42.15 16.60 22.11
N GLN A 754 -41.61 17.75 21.67
CA GLN A 754 -42.38 18.92 21.36
C GLN A 754 -41.72 19.73 20.23
N ALA A 755 -42.42 19.91 19.13
CA ALA A 755 -41.94 20.80 18.06
C ALA A 755 -41.92 22.25 18.57
N GLY A 756 -40.90 23.02 18.18
CA GLY A 756 -40.78 24.39 18.64
C GLY A 756 -39.41 24.99 18.35
N LYS A 757 -39.22 26.22 18.89
CA LYS A 757 -37.93 26.88 18.82
C LYS A 757 -37.14 26.66 20.12
N TYR A 758 -35.92 26.24 19.99
CA TYR A 758 -35.04 25.81 21.05
C TYR A 758 -33.80 26.71 21.18
N SER A 759 -33.31 26.86 22.40
CA SER A 759 -31.99 27.37 22.74
C SER A 759 -31.09 26.18 23.17
N CYS A 760 -29.77 26.39 23.18
CA CYS A 760 -28.79 25.38 23.57
C CYS A 760 -27.89 25.93 24.68
N ASP A 761 -27.86 25.23 25.81
CA ASP A 761 -26.88 25.44 26.89
C ASP A 761 -25.90 24.26 26.91
N ALA A 762 -24.69 24.45 27.46
CA ALA A 762 -23.72 23.39 27.66
C ALA A 762 -22.93 23.59 28.94
N ILE A 763 -22.43 22.51 29.53
CA ILE A 763 -21.46 22.52 30.62
C ILE A 763 -20.11 22.10 30.03
N VAL A 764 -19.12 22.95 30.16
CA VAL A 764 -17.84 22.81 29.46
C VAL A 764 -16.63 23.24 30.31
N SER A 765 -15.44 22.71 29.97
CA SER A 765 -14.18 23.20 30.54
C SER A 765 -13.13 23.33 29.43
N SER A 766 -12.25 24.31 29.55
CA SER A 766 -11.05 24.44 28.70
C SER A 766 -9.93 25.14 29.44
N GLY A 767 -8.72 24.61 29.32
CA GLY A 767 -7.47 25.20 29.80
C GLY A 767 -6.88 26.25 28.85
N THR A 768 -7.43 26.38 27.63
CA THR A 768 -6.92 27.22 26.55
C THR A 768 -7.97 28.18 26.02
N THR A 769 -7.55 29.11 25.14
CA THR A 769 -8.44 29.97 24.36
C THR A 769 -8.73 29.32 22.98
N ASN A 770 -9.78 29.78 22.29
CA ASN A 770 -10.19 29.32 20.94
C ASN A 770 -10.80 27.92 20.87
N SER A 771 -11.23 27.36 21.98
CA SER A 771 -11.96 26.09 22.02
C SER A 771 -13.43 26.29 21.65
N GLY A 772 -14.06 25.25 21.08
CA GLY A 772 -15.49 25.33 20.78
C GLY A 772 -16.00 24.23 19.85
N PHE A 773 -17.34 24.13 19.80
CA PHE A 773 -18.03 23.15 19.00
C PHE A 773 -19.35 23.70 18.42
N ASN A 774 -19.82 23.04 17.36
CA ASN A 774 -21.17 23.29 16.86
C ASN A 774 -22.10 22.18 17.32
N VAL A 775 -23.38 22.55 17.54
CA VAL A 775 -24.47 21.59 17.74
C VAL A 775 -25.38 21.69 16.52
N GLY A 776 -25.60 20.58 15.81
CA GLY A 776 -26.38 20.52 14.59
C GLY A 776 -27.31 19.33 14.54
N ILE A 777 -28.14 19.27 13.52
CA ILE A 777 -28.96 18.09 13.18
C ILE A 777 -28.40 17.40 11.93
N VAL A 778 -28.59 16.08 11.87
CA VAL A 778 -28.19 15.25 10.74
C VAL A 778 -29.45 14.71 10.07
N GLU A 779 -29.67 15.14 8.83
CA GLU A 779 -30.78 14.65 7.99
C GLU A 779 -30.21 14.10 6.67
N ASN A 780 -30.49 12.85 6.34
CA ASN A 780 -29.99 12.18 5.12
C ASN A 780 -28.46 12.28 4.96
N GLY A 781 -27.71 12.13 6.04
CA GLY A 781 -26.23 12.22 6.04
C GLY A 781 -25.68 13.65 5.93
N LYS A 782 -26.53 14.66 5.81
CA LYS A 782 -26.12 16.06 5.76
C LYS A 782 -26.28 16.72 7.13
N VAL A 783 -25.22 17.38 7.59
CA VAL A 783 -25.22 18.15 8.85
C VAL A 783 -25.67 19.58 8.61
N THR A 784 -26.59 20.05 9.43
CA THR A 784 -27.00 21.46 9.51
C THR A 784 -26.68 21.98 10.89
N ASN A 785 -25.62 22.82 11.00
CA ASN A 785 -25.24 23.43 12.27
C ASN A 785 -26.31 24.44 12.71
N LEU A 786 -26.81 24.28 13.93
CA LEU A 786 -27.84 25.13 14.54
C LEU A 786 -27.22 26.13 15.53
N TRP A 787 -26.35 25.69 16.40
CA TRP A 787 -25.73 26.53 17.44
C TRP A 787 -24.22 26.40 17.39
N ARG A 788 -23.54 27.54 17.39
CA ARG A 788 -22.10 27.63 17.56
C ARG A 788 -21.78 27.94 19.02
N MET A 789 -21.09 27.04 19.71
CA MET A 789 -20.76 27.11 21.13
C MET A 789 -19.27 27.45 21.26
N SER A 790 -18.95 28.72 21.54
CA SER A 790 -17.58 29.14 21.84
C SER A 790 -17.29 28.87 23.31
N VAL A 791 -16.26 28.08 23.59
CA VAL A 791 -15.85 27.69 24.95
C VAL A 791 -14.79 28.68 25.45
N PRO A 792 -15.10 29.44 26.52
CA PRO A 792 -14.09 30.34 27.08
C PRO A 792 -13.03 29.55 27.86
N GLN A 793 -11.85 30.10 28.03
CA GLN A 793 -10.87 29.53 28.95
C GLN A 793 -11.46 29.56 30.37
N THR A 794 -11.78 28.41 30.94
CA THR A 794 -12.41 28.25 32.23
C THR A 794 -11.40 28.07 33.36
N GLY A 795 -10.24 27.50 33.05
CA GLY A 795 -9.08 27.35 33.91
C GLY A 795 -7.79 27.73 33.17
N ASN A 796 -6.74 28.10 33.86
CA ASN A 796 -5.44 28.41 33.27
C ASN A 796 -4.63 27.10 33.19
N ASN A 797 -4.46 26.52 31.98
CA ASN A 797 -3.88 25.21 31.76
C ASN A 797 -4.52 24.11 32.64
N SER A 798 -5.84 24.19 32.84
CA SER A 798 -6.61 23.23 33.62
C SER A 798 -7.98 22.97 32.96
N TRP A 799 -8.32 21.75 32.79
CA TRP A 799 -9.57 21.26 32.16
C TRP A 799 -10.58 20.72 33.19
N ASP A 800 -10.38 20.98 34.49
CA ASP A 800 -11.24 20.50 35.56
C ASP A 800 -12.15 21.60 36.15
N THR A 801 -12.18 22.76 35.51
CA THR A 801 -13.04 23.89 35.93
C THR A 801 -14.20 24.05 34.98
N TYR A 802 -15.32 23.43 35.31
CA TYR A 802 -16.53 23.46 34.46
C TYR A 802 -17.36 24.69 34.66
N LYS A 803 -17.88 25.26 33.58
CA LYS A 803 -18.76 26.42 33.56
C LYS A 803 -19.90 26.23 32.57
N PRO A 804 -21.10 26.75 32.86
CA PRO A 804 -22.18 26.82 31.91
C PRO A 804 -21.89 27.86 30.83
N ILE A 805 -22.21 27.53 29.60
CA ILE A 805 -22.28 28.46 28.46
C ILE A 805 -23.64 28.32 27.79
N SER A 806 -24.16 29.41 27.20
CA SER A 806 -25.47 29.45 26.59
C SER A 806 -25.45 30.06 25.21
N ASN A 807 -26.18 29.49 24.26
CA ASN A 807 -26.53 30.12 23.00
C ASN A 807 -28.05 30.29 22.93
N THR A 808 -28.52 31.53 23.11
CA THR A 808 -29.94 31.89 23.14
C THR A 808 -30.57 32.09 21.74
N THR A 809 -29.80 31.88 20.66
CA THR A 809 -30.35 31.93 19.31
C THR A 809 -31.36 30.83 19.13
N LEU A 810 -32.61 31.18 18.80
CA LEU A 810 -33.68 30.23 18.67
C LEU A 810 -33.59 29.47 17.32
N LYS A 811 -33.65 28.14 17.37
CA LYS A 811 -33.61 27.23 16.21
C LYS A 811 -34.77 26.26 16.27
N GLU A 812 -35.37 25.96 15.13
CA GLU A 812 -36.51 25.06 15.07
C GLU A 812 -36.08 23.59 15.15
N LEU A 813 -36.77 22.80 16.01
CA LEU A 813 -36.70 21.36 16.02
C LEU A 813 -38.11 20.80 15.79
N LYS A 814 -38.21 19.74 14.96
CA LYS A 814 -39.45 19.01 14.69
C LYS A 814 -39.68 17.98 15.79
N GLU A 815 -40.93 17.60 16.02
CA GLU A 815 -41.28 16.47 16.89
C GLU A 815 -40.83 15.13 16.30
N GLY A 816 -40.40 14.18 17.15
CA GLY A 816 -39.99 12.84 16.78
C GLY A 816 -38.48 12.58 16.95
N LYS A 817 -38.05 11.41 16.50
CA LYS A 817 -36.65 11.00 16.59
C LYS A 817 -35.79 11.78 15.59
N GLN A 818 -34.69 12.34 16.10
CA GLN A 818 -33.72 13.10 15.32
C GLN A 818 -32.28 12.67 15.73
N ILE A 819 -31.32 13.01 14.91
CA ILE A 819 -29.89 12.84 15.21
C ILE A 819 -29.29 14.22 15.44
N ILE A 820 -28.78 14.44 16.64
CA ILE A 820 -27.98 15.63 17.00
C ILE A 820 -26.51 15.29 16.82
N ARG A 821 -25.73 16.23 16.27
CA ARG A 821 -24.26 16.10 16.14
C ARG A 821 -23.58 17.25 16.88
N ILE A 822 -22.61 16.92 17.72
CA ILE A 822 -21.58 17.84 18.25
C ILE A 822 -20.38 17.73 17.30
N SER A 823 -19.89 18.85 16.76
CA SER A 823 -18.73 18.92 15.86
C SER A 823 -17.71 19.93 16.39
N ILE A 824 -16.49 19.50 16.63
CA ILE A 824 -15.44 20.31 17.22
C ILE A 824 -14.84 21.22 16.13
N PHE A 825 -14.89 22.55 16.33
CA PHE A 825 -14.23 23.53 15.46
C PHE A 825 -13.02 24.20 16.11
N GLY A 826 -12.86 24.01 17.40
CA GLY A 826 -11.73 24.50 18.18
C GLY A 826 -11.36 23.50 19.25
N ALA A 827 -10.16 22.95 19.15
CA ALA A 827 -9.65 21.85 19.98
C ALA A 827 -9.56 22.21 21.49
N ASN A 828 -9.24 21.19 22.30
CA ASN A 828 -8.93 21.32 23.72
C ASN A 828 -10.10 21.81 24.57
N CYS A 829 -11.32 21.33 24.30
CA CYS A 829 -12.46 21.55 25.21
C CYS A 829 -13.00 20.21 25.73
N ASP A 830 -13.29 20.20 27.03
CA ASP A 830 -14.07 19.14 27.65
C ASP A 830 -15.55 19.49 27.61
N ILE A 831 -16.38 18.54 27.22
CA ILE A 831 -17.82 18.69 27.12
C ILE A 831 -18.49 17.67 28.05
N ASP A 832 -19.19 18.16 29.09
CA ASP A 832 -19.95 17.30 29.99
C ASP A 832 -21.33 16.98 29.37
N LYS A 833 -22.06 17.99 28.99
CA LYS A 833 -23.40 17.85 28.43
C LYS A 833 -23.84 19.07 27.65
N ILE A 834 -24.87 18.86 26.83
CA ILE A 834 -25.69 19.96 26.27
C ILE A 834 -27.13 19.84 26.79
N GLU A 835 -27.81 20.95 26.95
CA GLU A 835 -29.21 21.04 27.31
C GLU A 835 -30.00 21.83 26.25
N LEU A 836 -30.99 21.18 25.66
CA LEU A 836 -31.86 21.81 24.67
C LEU A 836 -33.18 22.23 25.33
N LYS A 837 -33.48 23.52 25.36
CA LYS A 837 -34.62 24.12 26.04
C LYS A 837 -35.62 24.64 25.01
N CYS A 838 -36.86 24.13 25.07
CA CYS A 838 -37.94 24.65 24.24
C CYS A 838 -38.38 26.02 24.82
N VAL A 839 -38.16 27.08 24.02
CA VAL A 839 -38.48 28.46 24.39
C VAL A 839 -39.83 28.87 23.81
N GLU A 840 -40.07 28.50 22.56
CA GLU A 840 -41.32 28.78 21.86
C GLU A 840 -41.90 27.46 21.28
N PRO A 841 -42.86 26.80 21.98
CA PRO A 841 -43.53 25.62 21.42
C PRO A 841 -44.32 25.98 20.17
N THR A 842 -44.23 25.20 19.12
CA THR A 842 -45.12 25.34 17.98
C THR A 842 -46.44 24.67 18.30
N ALA A 843 -47.55 25.40 18.28
CA ALA A 843 -48.85 24.81 18.42
C ALA A 843 -49.10 23.89 17.19
N ILE A 844 -49.67 22.71 17.40
CA ILE A 844 -50.08 21.79 16.33
C ILE A 844 -51.20 22.52 15.51
N ASN A 845 -50.79 23.14 14.38
CA ASN A 845 -51.75 23.52 13.37
C ASN A 845 -52.05 22.24 12.59
N GLU A 846 -53.26 21.74 12.63
CA GLU A 846 -53.78 20.78 11.67
C GLU A 846 -53.45 21.32 10.28
N ILE A 847 -52.60 20.66 9.54
CA ILE A 847 -52.36 20.96 8.15
C ILE A 847 -53.60 20.49 7.38
N ASN A 848 -54.53 21.38 7.14
CA ASN A 848 -55.50 21.23 6.07
C ASN A 848 -54.71 21.08 4.76
N ALA A 849 -54.74 19.87 4.23
CA ALA A 849 -54.19 19.56 2.92
C ALA A 849 -55.01 20.35 1.87
N ASP A 850 -54.52 21.54 1.54
CA ASP A 850 -55.06 22.31 0.45
C ASP A 850 -54.55 21.72 -0.84
N SER A 851 -55.50 21.11 -1.54
CA SER A 851 -55.28 20.45 -2.84
C SER A 851 -55.06 21.49 -3.92
N SER A 852 -53.83 21.86 -4.18
CA SER A 852 -53.47 22.50 -5.43
C SER A 852 -52.92 21.44 -6.41
N ASN A 853 -53.68 21.23 -7.47
CA ASN A 853 -53.43 20.39 -8.64
C ASN A 853 -52.08 20.70 -9.36
N GLY A 854 -51.01 20.07 -8.88
CA GLY A 854 -49.74 20.01 -9.60
C GLY A 854 -49.22 18.58 -9.56
N LYS A 855 -49.80 17.67 -10.33
CA LYS A 855 -49.28 16.30 -10.46
C LYS A 855 -47.86 16.36 -11.03
N THR A 856 -46.88 16.09 -10.19
CA THR A 856 -45.49 15.89 -10.61
C THR A 856 -45.46 14.72 -11.59
N ALA A 857 -44.92 14.94 -12.80
CA ALA A 857 -44.82 13.89 -13.79
C ALA A 857 -43.86 12.82 -13.33
N ILE A 858 -44.28 11.58 -13.40
CA ILE A 858 -43.52 10.40 -12.97
C ILE A 858 -43.17 9.62 -14.22
N TYR A 859 -41.93 9.19 -14.34
CA TYR A 859 -41.42 8.43 -15.47
C TYR A 859 -40.83 7.12 -14.99
N ASN A 860 -40.95 6.05 -15.80
CA ASN A 860 -40.12 4.85 -15.60
C ASN A 860 -38.68 5.10 -16.12
N ILE A 861 -37.77 4.14 -15.93
CA ILE A 861 -36.37 4.30 -16.37
C ILE A 861 -36.21 4.36 -17.90
N SER A 862 -37.19 3.90 -18.65
CA SER A 862 -37.21 4.01 -20.12
C SER A 862 -37.66 5.39 -20.61
N GLY A 863 -37.94 6.32 -19.69
CA GLY A 863 -38.36 7.69 -19.98
C GLY A 863 -39.87 7.79 -20.36
N GLN A 864 -40.64 6.74 -20.18
CA GLN A 864 -42.09 6.78 -20.41
C GLN A 864 -42.81 7.32 -19.18
N ARG A 865 -43.78 8.20 -19.38
CA ARG A 865 -44.60 8.72 -18.28
C ARG A 865 -45.52 7.61 -17.77
N VAL A 866 -45.53 7.40 -16.48
CA VAL A 866 -46.35 6.36 -15.79
C VAL A 866 -47.32 7.02 -14.79
N ASP A 867 -48.37 6.29 -14.44
CA ASP A 867 -49.35 6.76 -13.48
C ASP A 867 -48.96 6.43 -12.02
N ASP A 868 -49.82 6.83 -11.10
CA ASP A 868 -49.62 6.62 -9.66
C ASP A 868 -49.68 5.15 -9.21
N ASN A 869 -50.09 4.24 -10.08
CA ASN A 869 -50.20 2.81 -9.78
C ASN A 869 -49.05 2.01 -10.33
N TYR A 870 -48.12 2.63 -11.08
CA TYR A 870 -46.96 1.95 -11.63
C TYR A 870 -46.06 1.44 -10.48
N LYS A 871 -45.75 0.16 -10.50
CA LYS A 871 -44.85 -0.50 -9.56
C LYS A 871 -43.49 -0.76 -10.23
N GLY A 872 -42.43 -0.43 -9.54
CA GLY A 872 -41.07 -0.50 -10.05
C GLY A 872 -40.28 0.75 -9.77
N ILE A 873 -39.10 0.91 -10.45
CA ILE A 873 -38.29 2.10 -10.30
C ILE A 873 -38.87 3.26 -11.11
N ILE A 874 -39.17 4.34 -10.42
CA ILE A 874 -39.70 5.57 -11.04
C ILE A 874 -38.69 6.71 -10.91
N ILE A 875 -38.74 7.66 -11.83
CA ILE A 875 -38.05 8.95 -11.77
C ILE A 875 -39.05 10.02 -11.43
N ILE A 876 -38.91 10.66 -10.28
CA ILE A 876 -39.72 11.75 -9.80
C ILE A 876 -38.81 12.89 -9.34
N ASN A 877 -38.98 14.08 -9.85
CA ASN A 877 -38.14 15.25 -9.58
C ASN A 877 -36.63 14.96 -9.76
N GLY A 878 -36.24 14.20 -10.79
CA GLY A 878 -34.87 13.83 -11.09
C GLY A 878 -34.25 12.76 -10.17
N LYS A 879 -35.01 12.20 -9.22
CA LYS A 879 -34.53 11.15 -8.31
C LYS A 879 -35.15 9.81 -8.68
N LYS A 880 -34.37 8.73 -8.63
CA LYS A 880 -34.86 7.35 -8.78
C LYS A 880 -35.45 6.88 -7.45
N VAL A 881 -36.68 6.40 -7.48
CA VAL A 881 -37.40 5.91 -6.29
C VAL A 881 -38.05 4.57 -6.65
N LEU A 882 -37.95 3.58 -5.76
CA LEU A 882 -38.70 2.33 -5.86
C LEU A 882 -40.14 2.55 -5.37
N ARG A 883 -41.14 2.31 -6.21
CA ARG A 883 -42.55 2.31 -5.84
C ARG A 883 -43.05 0.86 -5.76
N LYS A 884 -43.48 0.45 -4.57
CA LYS A 884 -43.97 -0.90 -4.25
C LYS A 884 -45.42 -1.13 -4.71
#